data_2378fd3862aa31fa82fea4047834f209
#
_entry.id   2378fd3862aa31fa82fea4047834f209
#
_cell.length_a   1.000
_cell.length_b   1.000
_cell.length_c   1.000
_cell.angle_alpha   90.00
_cell.angle_beta   90.00
_cell.angle_gamma   90.00
#
_symmetry.space_group_name_H-M   'P 1'
#
loop_
_entity.id
_entity.type
_entity.pdbx_description
1 polymer ?
#
loop_
_entity_poly.entity_id
_entity_poly.type
_entity_poly.pdbx_seq_one_letter_code
_entity_poly.pdbx_strand_id
1 'polypeptide(L)'
;AGKIGQEPIKDKQMFTYTIQTPERLSDPLQFSEIIIKANEDGSSLKLKDVATIELGSSSYNMTTKLNNAPAIPVAIFLQSGANALETAKAVKKVLENSSKNFPVGLEYKIPYDSTTFVEISIKEVAKTFVEAIILVILIIFLFLQNWRATIIPILAVPVSIIGAFAGMYALGFTINLLTLFGLVLAIGIVVDDAIIVIENVERHMSEGMTPKEASFKAMKEVSSAIIAIVLVLSSVFIPVAFMGGLSGEMYKQFAITIVISIVISGFVALSLTPSLCASMLKHEHKKPQGFFKLFNNFFDKATSGYSYLVKKSIRFSLISILLFGGLIFVSYDMFKVMKTGLVPNEDQGTIFMFSYNPPGSSLSRTEDLTNELNKLIQTDSNVKDIITLAGLDLATSSQRTHAAATIVKLNPWDDRMAPDQHANAILARLNALSMRTSDGFTLGVLPPAIMGMSIAGGFEMYVQNRSGASINELGNYVNQIIKKASTRPELMAVRTTLNANIPQYKMSVDTQKAKAKGVDIADIYSTINATLGSYYVNDFSLYGRTYKVNLQAQDPYRNDIEDLKFIFVKGNNGELIPINSLIKIDKTVGADLVERFNLFQAAKISGQPGIGYSSGDALKAIEEVATEILPEGYTISWVG
;
A
#
# COMPACT_ATOMS: atom_id res chain seq x y z
N ALA A 1 24.76 33.38 -27.05
CA ALA A 1 24.93 34.85 -27.18
C ALA A 1 26.34 35.24 -26.76
N GLY A 2 26.96 36.16 -27.47
CA GLY A 2 28.29 36.68 -27.21
C GLY A 2 28.22 38.15 -26.77
N LYS A 3 29.39 38.71 -26.45
CA LYS A 3 29.53 40.13 -26.17
C LYS A 3 30.56 40.76 -27.10
N ILE A 4 30.23 41.84 -27.74
CA ILE A 4 31.16 42.65 -28.54
C ILE A 4 31.80 43.66 -27.61
N GLY A 5 33.13 43.80 -27.67
CA GLY A 5 33.89 44.70 -26.80
C GLY A 5 34.22 44.14 -25.41
N GLN A 6 34.09 42.80 -25.21
CA GLN A 6 34.49 42.13 -23.95
C GLN A 6 36.01 41.92 -23.94
N GLU A 7 36.67 42.34 -22.86
CA GLU A 7 38.11 42.11 -22.63
C GLU A 7 38.43 40.58 -22.58
N PRO A 8 39.65 40.18 -23.05
CA PRO A 8 40.75 41.03 -23.53
C PRO A 8 40.64 41.41 -25.02
N ILE A 9 40.75 42.72 -25.33
CA ILE A 9 40.78 43.26 -26.69
C ILE A 9 41.99 44.17 -26.83
N LYS A 10 42.49 44.37 -28.08
CA LYS A 10 43.68 45.21 -28.33
C LYS A 10 43.46 46.67 -28.04
N ASP A 11 42.26 47.19 -28.32
CA ASP A 11 41.89 48.58 -28.15
C ASP A 11 40.84 48.74 -27.06
N LYS A 12 40.99 49.79 -26.20
CA LYS A 12 40.03 50.06 -25.14
C LYS A 12 38.68 50.49 -25.75
N GLN A 13 37.64 49.74 -25.48
CA GLN A 13 36.25 50.11 -25.86
C GLN A 13 35.50 50.66 -24.65
N MET A 14 34.67 51.69 -24.88
CA MET A 14 33.87 52.30 -23.82
C MET A 14 32.63 51.50 -23.47
N PHE A 15 32.13 50.61 -24.37
CA PHE A 15 30.89 49.86 -24.20
C PHE A 15 31.08 48.39 -24.60
N THR A 16 30.41 47.53 -23.85
CA THR A 16 30.25 46.10 -24.19
C THR A 16 28.81 45.86 -24.60
N TYR A 17 28.60 45.33 -25.80
CA TYR A 17 27.26 45.03 -26.34
C TYR A 17 26.99 43.54 -26.24
N THR A 18 25.90 43.19 -25.55
CA THR A 18 25.43 41.81 -25.53
C THR A 18 24.61 41.52 -26.79
N ILE A 19 24.98 40.45 -27.50
CA ILE A 19 24.22 39.97 -28.65
C ILE A 19 23.06 39.16 -28.09
N GLN A 20 21.83 39.62 -28.36
CA GLN A 20 20.62 38.81 -28.08
C GLN A 20 20.30 37.98 -29.32
N THR A 21 20.05 36.70 -29.10
CA THR A 21 19.52 35.79 -30.12
C THR A 21 18.02 35.63 -29.89
N PRO A 22 17.24 35.30 -30.93
CA PRO A 22 15.83 34.97 -30.76
C PRO A 22 15.65 33.88 -29.67
N GLU A 23 14.55 33.95 -28.94
CA GLU A 23 14.16 32.93 -27.98
C GLU A 23 13.89 31.59 -28.67
N ARG A 24 13.92 30.51 -27.90
CA ARG A 24 13.52 29.20 -28.43
C ARG A 24 12.06 29.24 -28.84
N LEU A 25 11.73 28.54 -29.93
CA LEU A 25 10.35 28.40 -30.39
C LEU A 25 9.52 27.72 -29.29
N SER A 26 8.32 28.26 -29.04
CA SER A 26 7.43 27.76 -27.97
C SER A 26 5.99 27.53 -28.44
N ASP A 27 5.65 27.99 -29.64
CA ASP A 27 4.30 27.92 -30.21
C ASP A 27 4.30 27.01 -31.46
N PRO A 28 3.33 26.11 -31.65
CA PRO A 28 3.18 25.32 -32.87
C PRO A 28 3.24 26.11 -34.16
N LEU A 29 2.69 27.34 -34.16
CA LEU A 29 2.76 28.23 -35.33
C LEU A 29 4.20 28.65 -35.66
N GLN A 30 5.04 28.91 -34.68
CA GLN A 30 6.45 29.23 -34.90
C GLN A 30 7.21 28.04 -35.48
N PHE A 31 6.93 26.80 -34.97
CA PHE A 31 7.49 25.59 -35.55
C PHE A 31 7.04 25.37 -36.99
N SER A 32 5.81 25.71 -37.33
CA SER A 32 5.26 25.55 -38.68
C SER A 32 6.01 26.36 -39.75
N GLU A 33 6.61 27.47 -39.37
CA GLU A 33 7.36 28.37 -40.26
C GLU A 33 8.83 27.97 -40.42
N ILE A 34 9.31 26.92 -39.81
CA ILE A 34 10.67 26.39 -40.01
C ILE A 34 10.87 26.05 -41.47
N ILE A 35 11.91 26.62 -42.09
CA ILE A 35 12.29 26.31 -43.46
C ILE A 35 13.10 25.02 -43.49
N ILE A 36 12.60 23.98 -44.18
CA ILE A 36 13.26 22.69 -44.35
C ILE A 36 14.20 22.75 -45.58
N LYS A 37 13.76 23.43 -46.65
CA LYS A 37 14.51 23.54 -47.90
C LYS A 37 14.26 24.92 -48.52
N ALA A 38 15.32 25.56 -48.95
CA ALA A 38 15.24 26.75 -49.77
C ALA A 38 15.77 26.37 -51.19
N ASN A 39 15.06 26.79 -52.23
CA ASN A 39 15.42 26.58 -53.62
C ASN A 39 16.09 27.82 -54.18
N GLU A 40 16.84 27.65 -55.29
CA GLU A 40 17.56 28.75 -55.95
C GLU A 40 16.62 29.82 -56.55
N ASP A 41 15.37 29.45 -56.83
CA ASP A 41 14.32 30.35 -57.32
C ASP A 41 13.67 31.22 -56.24
N GLY A 42 14.14 31.10 -54.97
CA GLY A 42 13.62 31.82 -53.83
C GLY A 42 12.39 31.18 -53.15
N SER A 43 11.88 30.08 -53.71
CA SER A 43 10.81 29.31 -53.06
C SER A 43 11.37 28.54 -51.83
N SER A 44 10.57 28.36 -50.82
CA SER A 44 10.96 27.64 -49.61
C SER A 44 9.90 26.60 -49.22
N LEU A 45 10.36 25.41 -48.85
CA LEU A 45 9.54 24.37 -48.26
C LEU A 45 9.56 24.53 -46.73
N LYS A 46 8.41 24.74 -46.15
CA LYS A 46 8.26 24.92 -44.69
C LYS A 46 7.79 23.64 -44.04
N LEU A 47 8.00 23.53 -42.72
CA LEU A 47 7.60 22.35 -41.95
C LEU A 47 6.09 22.06 -42.06
N LYS A 48 5.25 23.09 -42.08
CA LYS A 48 3.79 22.99 -42.27
C LYS A 48 3.36 22.34 -43.58
N ASP A 49 4.22 22.37 -44.60
CA ASP A 49 3.89 21.83 -45.93
C ASP A 49 4.02 20.30 -45.96
N VAL A 50 4.74 19.72 -45.00
CA VAL A 50 5.06 18.27 -44.93
C VAL A 50 4.69 17.62 -43.62
N ALA A 51 4.29 18.38 -42.60
CA ALA A 51 3.99 17.85 -41.28
C ALA A 51 2.80 18.60 -40.63
N THR A 52 2.05 17.86 -39.81
CA THR A 52 1.09 18.44 -38.86
C THR A 52 1.80 18.73 -37.55
N ILE A 53 1.73 19.97 -37.09
CA ILE A 53 2.39 20.43 -35.86
C ILE A 53 1.31 20.70 -34.81
N GLU A 54 1.38 20.00 -33.68
CA GLU A 54 0.40 20.12 -32.60
C GLU A 54 1.06 20.03 -31.22
N LEU A 55 0.45 20.68 -30.25
CA LEU A 55 0.79 20.47 -28.84
C LEU A 55 -0.02 19.26 -28.34
N GLY A 56 0.62 18.11 -28.27
CA GLY A 56 0.00 16.86 -27.91
C GLY A 56 0.43 16.31 -26.55
N SER A 57 0.02 15.07 -26.26
CA SER A 57 0.49 14.37 -25.08
C SER A 57 1.91 13.84 -25.27
N SER A 58 2.67 13.68 -24.16
CA SER A 58 4.00 13.07 -24.21
C SER A 58 3.95 11.57 -24.54
N SER A 59 2.82 10.91 -24.32
CA SER A 59 2.55 9.50 -24.66
C SER A 59 1.05 9.31 -24.85
N TYR A 60 0.70 8.47 -25.81
CA TYR A 60 -0.67 8.01 -26.09
C TYR A 60 -0.89 6.54 -25.72
N ASN A 61 0.04 5.94 -24.96
CA ASN A 61 -0.03 4.53 -24.57
C ASN A 61 -0.89 4.27 -23.33
N MET A 62 -1.48 5.31 -22.75
CA MET A 62 -2.34 5.22 -21.58
C MET A 62 -3.50 6.21 -21.68
N THR A 63 -4.69 5.75 -21.32
CA THR A 63 -5.87 6.61 -21.15
C THR A 63 -6.47 6.44 -19.76
N THR A 64 -7.08 7.48 -19.25
CA THR A 64 -7.69 7.48 -17.92
C THR A 64 -9.12 8.00 -17.96
N LYS A 65 -10.00 7.30 -17.24
CA LYS A 65 -11.39 7.68 -17.07
C LYS A 65 -11.78 7.67 -15.60
N LEU A 66 -12.57 8.64 -15.19
CA LEU A 66 -13.25 8.66 -13.90
C LEU A 66 -14.77 8.58 -14.16
N ASN A 67 -15.42 7.52 -13.70
CA ASN A 67 -16.84 7.26 -13.94
C ASN A 67 -17.21 7.36 -15.43
N ASN A 68 -16.38 6.77 -16.30
CA ASN A 68 -16.47 6.79 -17.76
C ASN A 68 -16.22 8.15 -18.45
N ALA A 69 -16.01 9.24 -17.70
CA ALA A 69 -15.57 10.52 -18.24
C ALA A 69 -14.04 10.59 -18.39
N PRO A 70 -13.49 11.17 -19.45
CA PRO A 70 -12.06 11.38 -19.59
C PRO A 70 -11.51 12.17 -18.39
N ALA A 71 -10.37 11.74 -17.85
CA ALA A 71 -9.74 12.36 -16.71
C ALA A 71 -8.22 12.35 -16.83
N ILE A 72 -7.56 13.30 -16.17
CA ILE A 72 -6.10 13.35 -16.03
C ILE A 72 -5.75 12.89 -14.61
N PRO A 73 -5.09 11.76 -14.43
CA PRO A 73 -4.71 11.28 -13.12
C PRO A 73 -3.49 12.03 -12.60
N VAL A 74 -3.55 12.45 -11.33
CA VAL A 74 -2.41 12.97 -10.59
C VAL A 74 -2.18 12.06 -9.40
N ALA A 75 -1.12 11.27 -9.44
CA ALA A 75 -0.72 10.40 -8.33
C ALA A 75 0.28 11.13 -7.43
N ILE A 76 0.01 11.15 -6.14
CA ILE A 76 0.87 11.78 -5.14
C ILE A 76 1.39 10.69 -4.23
N PHE A 77 2.71 10.56 -4.17
CA PHE A 77 3.40 9.56 -3.35
C PHE A 77 4.02 10.20 -2.13
N LEU A 78 3.91 9.51 -1.00
CA LEU A 78 4.51 9.94 0.25
C LEU A 78 6.03 9.75 0.18
N GLN A 79 6.79 10.79 0.55
CA GLN A 79 8.23 10.68 0.73
C GLN A 79 8.55 9.84 1.97
N SER A 80 9.63 9.07 1.92
CA SER A 80 10.07 8.26 3.06
C SER A 80 10.25 9.12 4.32
N GLY A 81 9.67 8.67 5.43
CA GLY A 81 9.69 9.38 6.72
C GLY A 81 8.67 10.52 6.86
N ALA A 82 7.90 10.87 5.83
CA ALA A 82 6.86 11.88 5.93
C ALA A 82 5.59 11.34 6.60
N ASN A 83 4.83 12.23 7.27
CA ASN A 83 3.54 11.88 7.87
C ASN A 83 2.43 11.87 6.82
N ALA A 84 1.77 10.73 6.64
CA ALA A 84 0.74 10.55 5.62
C ALA A 84 -0.48 11.46 5.83
N LEU A 85 -0.98 11.58 7.06
CA LEU A 85 -2.16 12.39 7.38
C LEU A 85 -1.90 13.88 7.18
N GLU A 86 -0.75 14.38 7.61
CA GLU A 86 -0.35 15.78 7.43
C GLU A 86 -0.14 16.10 5.95
N THR A 87 0.53 15.22 5.23
CA THR A 87 0.74 15.36 3.79
C THR A 87 -0.59 15.40 3.03
N ALA A 88 -1.52 14.48 3.32
CA ALA A 88 -2.84 14.48 2.71
C ALA A 88 -3.63 15.77 2.99
N LYS A 89 -3.59 16.28 4.23
CA LYS A 89 -4.21 17.56 4.58
C LYS A 89 -3.60 18.73 3.82
N ALA A 90 -2.27 18.77 3.70
CA ALA A 90 -1.57 19.81 2.94
C ALA A 90 -1.94 19.77 1.46
N VAL A 91 -1.97 18.58 0.85
CA VAL A 91 -2.38 18.38 -0.55
C VAL A 91 -3.83 18.82 -0.78
N LYS A 92 -4.77 18.42 0.06
CA LYS A 92 -6.18 18.82 -0.02
C LYS A 92 -6.31 20.36 0.04
N LYS A 93 -5.58 21.02 0.93
CA LYS A 93 -5.57 22.48 1.05
C LYS A 93 -4.99 23.16 -0.21
N VAL A 94 -3.92 22.61 -0.79
CA VAL A 94 -3.35 23.12 -2.05
C VAL A 94 -4.36 22.98 -3.19
N LEU A 95 -5.01 21.81 -3.32
CA LEU A 95 -6.02 21.57 -4.35
C LEU A 95 -7.22 22.50 -4.19
N GLU A 96 -7.73 22.69 -2.98
CA GLU A 96 -8.82 23.61 -2.69
C GLU A 96 -8.48 25.07 -3.10
N ASN A 97 -7.25 25.50 -2.83
CA ASN A 97 -6.80 26.83 -3.24
C ASN A 97 -6.60 26.94 -4.74
N SER A 98 -6.01 25.92 -5.37
CA SER A 98 -5.75 25.91 -6.81
C SER A 98 -7.03 25.81 -7.63
N SER A 99 -8.05 25.10 -7.13
CA SER A 99 -9.33 24.93 -7.83
C SER A 99 -10.09 26.24 -8.05
N LYS A 100 -9.83 27.25 -7.22
CA LYS A 100 -10.40 28.61 -7.39
C LYS A 100 -9.96 29.28 -8.68
N ASN A 101 -8.83 28.85 -9.25
CA ASN A 101 -8.23 29.38 -10.47
C ASN A 101 -8.37 28.42 -11.67
N PHE A 102 -9.15 27.34 -11.52
CA PHE A 102 -9.36 26.42 -12.63
C PHE A 102 -10.21 27.04 -13.73
N PRO A 103 -9.92 26.73 -14.99
CA PRO A 103 -10.76 27.16 -16.09
C PRO A 103 -12.14 26.52 -16.00
N VAL A 104 -13.13 27.19 -16.61
CA VAL A 104 -14.51 26.69 -16.65
C VAL A 104 -14.55 25.31 -17.30
N GLY A 105 -15.20 24.36 -16.62
CA GLY A 105 -15.32 22.98 -17.08
C GLY A 105 -14.24 22.02 -16.55
N LEU A 106 -13.25 22.52 -15.79
CA LEU A 106 -12.28 21.67 -15.09
C LEU A 106 -12.66 21.53 -13.62
N GLU A 107 -12.86 20.27 -13.19
CA GLU A 107 -13.12 19.89 -11.79
C GLU A 107 -12.08 18.91 -11.32
N TYR A 108 -11.84 18.84 -10.00
CA TYR A 108 -11.02 17.80 -9.42
C TYR A 108 -11.84 16.91 -8.48
N LYS A 109 -11.46 15.65 -8.44
CA LYS A 109 -11.96 14.68 -7.45
C LYS A 109 -10.79 13.92 -6.84
N ILE A 110 -10.95 13.46 -5.61
CA ILE A 110 -10.01 12.58 -4.91
C ILE A 110 -10.72 11.24 -4.68
N PRO A 111 -10.79 10.38 -5.69
CA PRO A 111 -11.53 9.13 -5.59
C PRO A 111 -10.77 8.06 -4.81
N TYR A 112 -9.44 8.16 -4.73
CA TYR A 112 -8.61 7.27 -3.93
C TYR A 112 -7.71 8.07 -2.98
N ASP A 113 -7.86 7.82 -1.70
CA ASP A 113 -7.06 8.41 -0.62
C ASP A 113 -6.84 7.33 0.46
N SER A 114 -5.63 6.80 0.54
CA SER A 114 -5.24 5.77 1.51
C SER A 114 -5.31 6.26 2.96
N THR A 115 -5.26 7.57 3.19
CA THR A 115 -5.30 8.14 4.54
C THR A 115 -6.71 8.18 5.13
N THR A 116 -7.76 8.12 4.32
CA THR A 116 -9.15 8.12 4.77
C THR A 116 -9.44 6.95 5.70
N PHE A 117 -8.99 5.75 5.35
CA PHE A 117 -9.13 4.56 6.18
C PHE A 117 -8.40 4.72 7.52
N VAL A 118 -7.17 5.23 7.49
CA VAL A 118 -6.36 5.48 8.70
C VAL A 118 -7.03 6.51 9.62
N GLU A 119 -7.55 7.60 9.06
CA GLU A 119 -8.25 8.65 9.83
C GLU A 119 -9.50 8.11 10.52
N ILE A 120 -10.32 7.33 9.81
CA ILE A 120 -11.53 6.71 10.36
C ILE A 120 -11.14 5.68 11.43
N SER A 121 -10.15 4.83 11.17
CA SER A 121 -9.67 3.85 12.14
C SER A 121 -9.17 4.52 13.44
N ILE A 122 -8.42 5.60 13.34
CA ILE A 122 -7.97 6.38 14.51
C ILE A 122 -9.17 6.95 15.28
N LYS A 123 -10.18 7.49 14.59
CA LYS A 123 -11.40 8.01 15.24
C LYS A 123 -12.17 6.92 15.96
N GLU A 124 -12.35 5.74 15.34
CA GLU A 124 -13.04 4.61 15.97
C GLU A 124 -12.27 4.06 17.18
N VAL A 125 -10.94 3.95 17.09
CA VAL A 125 -10.11 3.55 18.23
C VAL A 125 -10.19 4.60 19.35
N ALA A 126 -10.17 5.90 19.04
CA ALA A 126 -10.33 6.95 20.04
C ALA A 126 -11.72 6.91 20.71
N LYS A 127 -12.78 6.60 19.96
CA LYS A 127 -14.13 6.39 20.50
C LYS A 127 -14.17 5.17 21.42
N THR A 128 -13.64 4.03 20.95
CA THR A 128 -13.54 2.79 21.76
C THR A 128 -12.72 3.01 23.03
N PHE A 129 -11.68 3.84 22.97
CA PHE A 129 -10.88 4.23 24.13
C PHE A 129 -11.72 4.96 25.18
N VAL A 130 -12.57 5.92 24.78
CA VAL A 130 -13.48 6.63 25.70
C VAL A 130 -14.53 5.67 26.25
N GLU A 131 -15.11 4.81 25.42
CA GLU A 131 -16.09 3.80 25.85
C GLU A 131 -15.47 2.82 26.86
N ALA A 132 -14.23 2.37 26.64
CA ALA A 132 -13.51 1.50 27.55
C ALA A 132 -13.30 2.18 28.92
N ILE A 133 -12.89 3.45 28.94
CA ILE A 133 -12.74 4.21 30.19
C ILE A 133 -14.07 4.29 30.93
N ILE A 134 -15.16 4.63 30.24
CA ILE A 134 -16.50 4.72 30.86
C ILE A 134 -16.92 3.37 31.43
N LEU A 135 -16.72 2.29 30.69
CA LEU A 135 -17.06 0.94 31.13
C LEU A 135 -16.24 0.53 32.36
N VAL A 136 -14.95 0.80 32.37
CA VAL A 136 -14.05 0.53 33.49
C VAL A 136 -14.49 1.31 34.74
N ILE A 137 -14.81 2.61 34.59
CA ILE A 137 -15.33 3.45 35.71
C ILE A 137 -16.62 2.85 36.25
N LEU A 138 -17.54 2.44 35.41
CA LEU A 138 -18.82 1.84 35.82
C LEU A 138 -18.60 0.54 36.60
N ILE A 139 -17.71 -0.33 36.13
CA ILE A 139 -17.37 -1.59 36.78
C ILE A 139 -16.73 -1.30 38.15
N ILE A 140 -15.74 -0.42 38.22
CA ILE A 140 -15.09 -0.06 39.46
C ILE A 140 -16.12 0.49 40.46
N PHE A 141 -17.03 1.39 40.03
CA PHE A 141 -18.08 1.92 40.87
C PHE A 141 -19.05 0.83 41.39
N LEU A 142 -19.36 -0.14 40.55
CA LEU A 142 -20.22 -1.27 40.90
C LEU A 142 -19.60 -2.16 42.00
N PHE A 143 -18.27 -2.37 41.95
CA PHE A 143 -17.57 -3.17 42.96
C PHE A 143 -17.26 -2.41 44.24
N LEU A 144 -16.69 -1.21 44.11
CA LEU A 144 -16.30 -0.40 45.29
C LEU A 144 -17.49 0.25 45.99
N GLN A 145 -18.60 0.50 45.28
CA GLN A 145 -19.83 1.13 45.80
C GLN A 145 -19.58 2.44 46.55
N ASN A 146 -18.45 3.08 46.29
CA ASN A 146 -17.97 4.30 46.93
C ASN A 146 -17.44 5.26 45.86
N TRP A 147 -18.14 6.37 45.63
CA TRP A 147 -17.77 7.32 44.57
C TRP A 147 -16.37 7.96 44.78
N ARG A 148 -15.96 8.14 46.08
CA ARG A 148 -14.63 8.68 46.38
C ARG A 148 -13.51 7.69 46.05
N ALA A 149 -13.72 6.41 46.36
CA ALA A 149 -12.80 5.34 45.95
C ALA A 149 -12.72 5.23 44.42
N THR A 150 -13.85 5.38 43.72
CA THR A 150 -13.91 5.30 42.25
C THR A 150 -13.18 6.47 41.57
N ILE A 151 -13.18 7.69 42.14
CA ILE A 151 -12.46 8.84 41.57
C ILE A 151 -10.95 8.60 41.53
N ILE A 152 -10.38 7.82 42.44
CA ILE A 152 -8.93 7.61 42.51
C ILE A 152 -8.39 6.93 41.23
N PRO A 153 -8.92 5.79 40.77
CA PRO A 153 -8.53 5.22 39.50
C PRO A 153 -8.86 6.11 38.30
N ILE A 154 -9.98 6.87 38.37
CA ILE A 154 -10.34 7.83 37.29
C ILE A 154 -9.27 8.90 37.12
N LEU A 155 -8.59 9.30 38.17
CA LEU A 155 -7.47 10.25 38.11
C LEU A 155 -6.15 9.57 37.71
N ALA A 156 -5.94 8.33 38.12
CA ALA A 156 -4.72 7.57 37.82
C ALA A 156 -4.57 7.25 36.35
N VAL A 157 -5.67 6.88 35.67
CA VAL A 157 -5.67 6.48 34.25
C VAL A 157 -5.19 7.61 33.30
N PRO A 158 -5.79 8.83 33.34
CA PRO A 158 -5.30 9.92 32.49
C PRO A 158 -3.82 10.27 32.73
N VAL A 159 -3.36 10.24 33.99
CA VAL A 159 -1.95 10.51 34.31
C VAL A 159 -1.04 9.48 33.67
N SER A 160 -1.39 8.19 33.74
CA SER A 160 -0.62 7.12 33.14
C SER A 160 -0.62 7.22 31.60
N ILE A 161 -1.74 7.58 30.99
CA ILE A 161 -1.86 7.74 29.54
C ILE A 161 -1.05 8.96 29.06
N ILE A 162 -1.16 10.11 29.72
CA ILE A 162 -0.36 11.30 29.39
C ILE A 162 1.12 10.99 29.52
N GLY A 163 1.50 10.26 30.55
CA GLY A 163 2.86 9.80 30.74
C GLY A 163 3.32 8.84 29.62
N ALA A 164 2.43 7.95 29.16
CA ALA A 164 2.73 7.08 28.01
C ALA A 164 2.93 7.90 26.73
N PHE A 165 2.12 8.91 26.44
CA PHE A 165 2.34 9.83 25.31
C PHE A 165 3.66 10.59 25.43
N ALA A 166 4.04 11.05 26.64
CA ALA A 166 5.33 11.69 26.85
C ALA A 166 6.49 10.75 26.58
N GLY A 167 6.41 9.50 27.02
CA GLY A 167 7.42 8.47 26.71
C GLY A 167 7.50 8.13 25.22
N MET A 168 6.37 8.02 24.53
CA MET A 168 6.32 7.82 23.08
C MET A 168 6.98 8.99 22.34
N TYR A 169 6.67 10.22 22.74
CA TYR A 169 7.27 11.43 22.18
C TYR A 169 8.80 11.45 22.36
N ALA A 170 9.29 11.11 23.55
CA ALA A 170 10.71 11.05 23.85
C ALA A 170 11.46 10.00 23.00
N LEU A 171 10.79 8.93 22.59
CA LEU A 171 11.34 7.88 21.73
C LEU A 171 11.11 8.14 20.22
N GLY A 172 10.49 9.26 19.86
CA GLY A 172 10.18 9.59 18.47
C GLY A 172 9.08 8.74 17.83
N PHE A 173 8.20 8.12 18.64
CA PHE A 173 7.08 7.35 18.14
C PHE A 173 5.93 8.26 17.69
N THR A 174 5.23 7.81 16.66
CA THR A 174 4.03 8.50 16.16
C THR A 174 2.76 7.90 16.76
N ILE A 175 1.70 8.71 16.81
CA ILE A 175 0.36 8.20 17.10
C ILE A 175 -0.12 7.48 15.84
N ASN A 176 -0.25 6.17 15.92
CA ASN A 176 -0.73 5.29 14.86
C ASN A 176 -1.65 4.22 15.45
N LEU A 177 -2.23 3.40 14.58
CA LEU A 177 -3.19 2.38 14.98
C LEU A 177 -2.62 1.40 16.02
N LEU A 178 -1.36 0.97 15.85
CA LEU A 178 -0.70 0.02 16.75
C LEU A 178 -0.42 0.62 18.12
N THR A 179 0.07 1.87 18.18
CA THR A 179 0.31 2.56 19.44
C THR A 179 -0.99 2.84 20.19
N LEU A 180 -2.07 3.16 19.48
CA LEU A 180 -3.40 3.35 20.07
C LEU A 180 -3.97 2.03 20.61
N PHE A 181 -3.83 0.92 19.88
CA PHE A 181 -4.21 -0.40 20.40
C PHE A 181 -3.41 -0.79 21.64
N GLY A 182 -2.11 -0.48 21.65
CA GLY A 182 -1.28 -0.65 22.83
C GLY A 182 -1.79 0.16 24.04
N LEU A 183 -2.21 1.39 23.82
CA LEU A 183 -2.80 2.24 24.87
C LEU A 183 -4.16 1.72 25.35
N VAL A 184 -5.04 1.27 24.44
CA VAL A 184 -6.34 0.67 24.82
C VAL A 184 -6.14 -0.57 25.69
N LEU A 185 -5.21 -1.44 25.29
CA LEU A 185 -4.87 -2.62 26.09
C LEU A 185 -4.27 -2.23 27.45
N ALA A 186 -3.42 -1.21 27.47
CA ALA A 186 -2.78 -0.73 28.69
C ALA A 186 -3.78 -0.16 29.70
N ILE A 187 -4.94 0.39 29.28
CA ILE A 187 -5.95 0.92 30.20
C ILE A 187 -6.39 -0.14 31.21
N GLY A 188 -6.69 -1.36 30.74
CA GLY A 188 -7.10 -2.45 31.61
C GLY A 188 -6.03 -2.80 32.65
N ILE A 189 -4.77 -2.87 32.21
CA ILE A 189 -3.63 -3.20 33.08
C ILE A 189 -3.34 -2.08 34.08
N VAL A 190 -3.39 -0.82 33.63
CA VAL A 190 -3.12 0.38 34.44
C VAL A 190 -4.13 0.54 35.56
N VAL A 191 -5.39 0.23 35.31
CA VAL A 191 -6.45 0.33 36.30
C VAL A 191 -6.30 -0.68 37.43
N ASP A 192 -5.82 -1.89 37.07
CA ASP A 192 -5.69 -3.00 38.02
C ASP A 192 -4.71 -2.69 39.16
N ASP A 193 -3.57 -2.07 38.84
CA ASP A 193 -2.59 -1.63 39.84
C ASP A 193 -3.21 -0.67 40.90
N ALA A 194 -4.03 0.27 40.44
CA ALA A 194 -4.69 1.22 41.32
C ALA A 194 -5.78 0.56 42.17
N ILE A 195 -6.51 -0.42 41.62
CA ILE A 195 -7.57 -1.16 42.33
C ILE A 195 -6.96 -1.97 43.50
N ILE A 196 -5.85 -2.67 43.28
CA ILE A 196 -5.16 -3.46 44.31
C ILE A 196 -4.82 -2.59 45.51
N VAL A 197 -4.31 -1.37 45.28
CA VAL A 197 -3.99 -0.44 46.37
C VAL A 197 -5.25 -0.01 47.11
N ILE A 198 -6.29 0.40 46.39
CA ILE A 198 -7.54 0.89 46.99
C ILE A 198 -8.21 -0.20 47.82
N GLU A 199 -8.32 -1.41 47.28
CA GLU A 199 -8.95 -2.54 47.95
C GLU A 199 -8.24 -2.88 49.29
N ASN A 200 -6.88 -2.90 49.26
CA ASN A 200 -6.12 -3.12 50.48
C ASN A 200 -6.29 -1.99 51.50
N VAL A 201 -6.35 -0.73 51.06
CA VAL A 201 -6.61 0.40 51.94
C VAL A 201 -8.02 0.31 52.56
N GLU A 202 -9.06 0.02 51.75
CA GLU A 202 -10.43 -0.14 52.24
C GLU A 202 -10.56 -1.33 53.21
N ARG A 203 -9.84 -2.43 52.96
CA ARG A 203 -9.78 -3.56 53.89
C ARG A 203 -9.25 -3.15 55.26
N HIS A 204 -8.12 -2.43 55.32
CA HIS A 204 -7.56 -1.97 56.59
C HIS A 204 -8.44 -0.88 57.26
N MET A 205 -9.10 -0.05 56.48
CA MET A 205 -10.10 0.87 57.01
C MET A 205 -11.29 0.12 57.63
N SER A 206 -11.74 -0.98 57.01
CA SER A 206 -12.81 -1.82 57.59
C SER A 206 -12.40 -2.49 58.90
N GLU A 207 -11.10 -2.69 59.13
CA GLU A 207 -10.51 -3.18 60.38
C GLU A 207 -10.39 -2.07 61.46
N GLY A 208 -10.80 -0.83 61.16
CA GLY A 208 -10.86 0.29 62.11
C GLY A 208 -9.70 1.28 62.02
N MET A 209 -8.81 1.17 61.04
CA MET A 209 -7.68 2.12 60.84
C MET A 209 -8.13 3.40 60.19
N THR A 210 -7.43 4.50 60.50
CA THR A 210 -7.64 5.77 59.77
C THR A 210 -7.17 5.64 58.31
N PRO A 211 -7.72 6.41 57.34
CA PRO A 211 -7.31 6.33 55.95
C PRO A 211 -5.80 6.46 55.75
N LYS A 212 -5.15 7.31 56.54
CA LYS A 212 -3.69 7.50 56.47
C LYS A 212 -2.91 6.27 56.95
N GLU A 213 -3.27 5.71 58.10
CA GLU A 213 -2.64 4.49 58.66
C GLU A 213 -2.89 3.28 57.74
N ALA A 214 -4.14 3.15 57.26
CA ALA A 214 -4.53 2.11 56.30
C ALA A 214 -3.70 2.18 55.03
N SER A 215 -3.48 3.38 54.47
CA SER A 215 -2.65 3.57 53.28
C SER A 215 -1.18 3.18 53.51
N PHE A 216 -0.61 3.56 54.65
CA PHE A 216 0.77 3.13 54.99
C PHE A 216 0.89 1.63 55.16
N LYS A 217 -0.08 1.00 55.79
CA LYS A 217 -0.07 -0.45 56.01
C LYS A 217 -0.29 -1.21 54.69
N ALA A 218 -1.25 -0.79 53.88
CA ALA A 218 -1.51 -1.34 52.58
C ALA A 218 -0.25 -1.29 51.70
N MET A 219 0.45 -0.15 51.64
CA MET A 219 1.67 0.00 50.85
C MET A 219 2.80 -0.91 51.30
N LYS A 220 2.94 -1.19 52.60
CA LYS A 220 3.92 -2.19 53.08
C LYS A 220 3.61 -3.61 52.60
N GLU A 221 2.31 -3.91 52.42
CA GLU A 221 1.89 -5.26 51.98
C GLU A 221 1.96 -5.43 50.46
N VAL A 222 1.56 -4.37 49.67
CA VAL A 222 1.36 -4.55 48.23
C VAL A 222 2.47 -3.95 47.35
N SER A 223 3.35 -3.07 47.88
CA SER A 223 4.36 -2.40 47.03
C SER A 223 5.32 -3.38 46.33
N SER A 224 5.77 -4.45 47.01
CA SER A 224 6.62 -5.47 46.40
C SER A 224 5.90 -6.26 45.31
N ALA A 225 4.60 -6.52 45.51
CA ALA A 225 3.75 -7.20 44.53
C ALA A 225 3.56 -6.34 43.28
N ILE A 226 3.27 -5.05 43.44
CA ILE A 226 3.11 -4.11 42.30
C ILE A 226 4.42 -4.01 41.49
N ILE A 227 5.57 -3.85 42.18
CA ILE A 227 6.88 -3.81 41.51
C ILE A 227 7.12 -5.13 40.75
N ALA A 228 6.81 -6.26 41.35
CA ALA A 228 6.94 -7.55 40.69
C ALA A 228 6.02 -7.67 39.45
N ILE A 229 4.77 -7.23 39.53
CA ILE A 229 3.82 -7.20 38.42
C ILE A 229 4.37 -6.34 37.26
N VAL A 230 4.83 -5.12 37.54
CA VAL A 230 5.41 -4.21 36.55
C VAL A 230 6.62 -4.85 35.85
N LEU A 231 7.53 -5.46 36.63
CA LEU A 231 8.72 -6.12 36.07
C LEU A 231 8.36 -7.35 35.24
N VAL A 232 7.44 -8.19 35.71
CA VAL A 232 7.01 -9.40 34.98
C VAL A 232 6.30 -9.04 33.68
N LEU A 233 5.33 -8.12 33.72
CA LEU A 233 4.64 -7.67 32.51
C LEU A 233 5.59 -7.00 31.52
N SER A 234 6.49 -6.13 32.00
CA SER A 234 7.51 -5.53 31.14
C SER A 234 8.42 -6.58 30.50
N SER A 235 8.82 -7.62 31.25
CA SER A 235 9.67 -8.68 30.73
C SER A 235 9.01 -9.54 29.66
N VAL A 236 7.69 -9.59 29.61
CA VAL A 236 6.94 -10.29 28.54
C VAL A 236 6.96 -9.48 27.23
N PHE A 237 6.83 -8.15 27.33
CA PHE A 237 6.75 -7.27 26.13
C PHE A 237 8.11 -6.82 25.61
N ILE A 238 9.13 -6.68 26.47
CA ILE A 238 10.46 -6.23 26.07
C ILE A 238 11.09 -7.09 24.94
N PRO A 239 11.05 -8.42 24.96
CA PRO A 239 11.59 -9.25 23.88
C PRO A 239 11.00 -8.96 22.51
N VAL A 240 9.72 -8.56 22.45
CA VAL A 240 9.04 -8.19 21.20
C VAL A 240 9.69 -6.96 20.57
N ALA A 241 10.22 -6.04 21.38
CA ALA A 241 10.91 -4.85 20.90
C ALA A 241 12.26 -5.15 20.20
N PHE A 242 12.82 -6.34 20.39
CA PHE A 242 14.06 -6.80 19.79
C PHE A 242 13.85 -7.74 18.60
N MET A 243 12.61 -7.99 18.19
CA MET A 243 12.32 -8.75 16.99
C MET A 243 12.85 -8.02 15.76
N GLY A 244 13.50 -8.75 14.86
CA GLY A 244 14.00 -8.20 13.60
C GLY A 244 12.95 -8.19 12.49
N GLY A 245 13.31 -7.52 11.38
CA GLY A 245 12.47 -7.44 10.19
C GLY A 245 11.29 -6.46 10.32
N LEU A 246 10.44 -6.43 9.30
CA LEU A 246 9.28 -5.52 9.23
C LEU A 246 8.29 -5.77 10.38
N SER A 247 8.01 -7.04 10.67
CA SER A 247 7.13 -7.43 11.79
C SER A 247 7.65 -6.92 13.13
N GLY A 248 8.98 -7.01 13.34
CA GLY A 248 9.64 -6.50 14.55
C GLY A 248 9.46 -4.98 14.69
N GLU A 249 9.65 -4.22 13.63
CA GLU A 249 9.50 -2.76 13.69
C GLU A 249 8.03 -2.33 13.96
N MET A 250 7.07 -3.07 13.42
CA MET A 250 5.65 -2.86 13.71
C MET A 250 5.30 -3.16 15.18
N TYR A 251 5.68 -4.32 15.68
CA TYR A 251 5.34 -4.74 17.04
C TYR A 251 6.15 -4.01 18.10
N LYS A 252 7.33 -3.48 17.77
CA LYS A 252 8.18 -2.68 18.66
C LYS A 252 7.45 -1.48 19.24
N GLN A 253 6.80 -0.67 18.39
CA GLN A 253 6.05 0.50 18.86
C GLN A 253 4.89 0.10 19.77
N PHE A 254 4.14 -0.95 19.42
CA PHE A 254 3.08 -1.53 20.23
C PHE A 254 3.59 -1.98 21.61
N ALA A 255 4.62 -2.83 21.62
CA ALA A 255 5.17 -3.40 22.85
C ALA A 255 5.77 -2.35 23.78
N ILE A 256 6.56 -1.43 23.25
CA ILE A 256 7.19 -0.37 24.04
C ILE A 256 6.14 0.60 24.59
N THR A 257 5.07 0.91 23.84
CA THR A 257 3.97 1.73 24.34
C THR A 257 3.30 1.10 25.55
N ILE A 258 3.09 -0.21 25.53
CA ILE A 258 2.54 -0.97 26.66
C ILE A 258 3.52 -0.93 27.85
N VAL A 259 4.80 -1.20 27.63
CA VAL A 259 5.83 -1.18 28.69
C VAL A 259 5.89 0.20 29.36
N ILE A 260 5.92 1.28 28.61
CA ILE A 260 5.92 2.64 29.15
C ILE A 260 4.66 2.86 30.00
N SER A 261 3.49 2.46 29.50
CA SER A 261 2.22 2.60 30.21
C SER A 261 2.22 1.84 31.53
N ILE A 262 2.72 0.61 31.55
CA ILE A 262 2.84 -0.24 32.74
C ILE A 262 3.80 0.36 33.77
N VAL A 263 4.98 0.81 33.33
CA VAL A 263 5.97 1.43 34.22
C VAL A 263 5.41 2.69 34.90
N ILE A 264 4.75 3.54 34.12
CA ILE A 264 4.13 4.76 34.65
C ILE A 264 2.95 4.43 35.57
N SER A 265 2.14 3.42 35.22
CA SER A 265 1.07 2.90 36.08
C SER A 265 1.58 2.47 37.45
N GLY A 266 2.63 1.65 37.45
CA GLY A 266 3.27 1.23 38.69
C GLY A 266 3.76 2.41 39.53
N PHE A 267 4.37 3.43 38.91
CA PHE A 267 4.77 4.64 39.60
C PHE A 267 3.57 5.42 40.19
N VAL A 268 2.49 5.54 39.42
CA VAL A 268 1.22 6.18 39.87
C VAL A 268 0.58 5.40 41.03
N ALA A 269 0.55 4.06 40.92
CA ALA A 269 0.01 3.18 41.94
C ALA A 269 0.82 3.22 43.26
N LEU A 270 2.13 3.41 43.19
CA LEU A 270 3.02 3.47 44.34
C LEU A 270 3.08 4.90 44.97
N SER A 271 2.67 5.94 44.25
CA SER A 271 2.80 7.34 44.73
C SER A 271 1.47 8.07 44.82
N LEU A 272 0.80 8.31 43.70
CA LEU A 272 -0.42 9.10 43.61
C LEU A 272 -1.60 8.38 44.26
N THR A 273 -1.81 7.10 43.96
CA THR A 273 -2.95 6.32 44.46
C THR A 273 -3.02 6.27 45.98
N PRO A 274 -1.96 5.90 46.73
CA PRO A 274 -2.01 5.88 48.20
C PRO A 274 -2.18 7.28 48.80
N SER A 275 -1.62 8.33 48.18
CA SER A 275 -1.80 9.71 48.63
C SER A 275 -3.25 10.17 48.47
N LEU A 276 -3.91 9.81 47.36
CA LEU A 276 -5.34 10.08 47.17
C LEU A 276 -6.21 9.25 48.11
N CYS A 277 -5.88 7.99 48.39
CA CYS A 277 -6.56 7.17 49.36
C CYS A 277 -6.52 7.81 50.76
N ALA A 278 -5.34 8.25 51.20
CA ALA A 278 -5.16 8.88 52.51
C ALA A 278 -5.92 10.20 52.66
N SER A 279 -6.12 10.96 51.56
CA SER A 279 -6.74 12.27 51.58
C SER A 279 -8.26 12.28 51.31
N MET A 280 -8.73 11.36 50.44
CA MET A 280 -10.10 11.38 49.91
C MET A 280 -11.03 10.36 50.55
N LEU A 281 -10.51 9.20 51.01
CA LEU A 281 -11.33 8.18 51.63
C LEU A 281 -11.82 8.60 53.01
N LYS A 282 -13.04 8.21 53.34
CA LYS A 282 -13.67 8.44 54.64
C LYS A 282 -14.29 7.16 55.17
N HIS A 283 -14.29 7.01 56.47
CA HIS A 283 -14.95 5.91 57.17
C HIS A 283 -16.47 6.09 57.06
N GLU A 284 -17.08 5.58 56.01
CA GLU A 284 -18.54 5.55 55.84
C GLU A 284 -19.02 4.09 55.70
N HIS A 285 -19.58 3.54 56.78
CA HIS A 285 -20.24 2.23 56.74
C HIS A 285 -21.71 2.41 56.35
N LYS A 286 -21.99 2.55 55.06
CA LYS A 286 -23.37 2.45 54.55
C LYS A 286 -23.68 1.01 54.20
N LYS A 287 -24.72 0.42 54.84
CA LYS A 287 -25.22 -0.90 54.47
C LYS A 287 -25.78 -0.82 53.03
N PRO A 288 -25.35 -1.69 52.12
CA PRO A 288 -25.82 -1.70 50.72
C PRO A 288 -27.35 -1.89 50.69
N GLN A 289 -28.04 -1.06 49.88
CA GLN A 289 -29.50 -1.10 49.72
C GLN A 289 -29.87 -1.26 48.26
N GLY A 290 -31.06 -1.73 47.98
CA GLY A 290 -31.58 -1.84 46.60
C GLY A 290 -30.73 -2.75 45.69
N PHE A 291 -30.37 -2.21 44.55
CA PHE A 291 -29.57 -2.92 43.51
C PHE A 291 -28.23 -3.44 44.04
N PHE A 292 -27.52 -2.64 44.82
CA PHE A 292 -26.22 -3.08 45.38
C PHE A 292 -26.35 -4.26 46.35
N LYS A 293 -27.46 -4.38 47.09
CA LYS A 293 -27.73 -5.55 47.92
C LYS A 293 -27.94 -6.82 47.08
N LEU A 294 -28.65 -6.68 45.96
CA LEU A 294 -28.85 -7.80 45.04
C LEU A 294 -27.54 -8.23 44.40
N PHE A 295 -26.72 -7.27 43.96
CA PHE A 295 -25.40 -7.51 43.40
C PHE A 295 -24.47 -8.20 44.41
N ASN A 296 -24.38 -7.72 45.64
CA ASN A 296 -23.54 -8.32 46.67
C ASN A 296 -23.98 -9.75 47.00
N ASN A 297 -25.29 -9.99 47.15
CA ASN A 297 -25.80 -11.35 47.38
C ASN A 297 -25.47 -12.32 46.23
N PHE A 298 -25.50 -11.84 44.98
CA PHE A 298 -25.07 -12.64 43.84
C PHE A 298 -23.56 -12.94 43.90
N PHE A 299 -22.77 -11.90 44.20
CA PHE A 299 -21.31 -12.01 44.29
C PHE A 299 -20.89 -12.92 45.47
N ASP A 300 -21.53 -12.82 46.62
CA ASP A 300 -21.29 -13.71 47.79
C ASP A 300 -21.58 -15.17 47.45
N LYS A 301 -22.66 -15.43 46.70
CA LYS A 301 -22.98 -16.78 46.22
C LYS A 301 -21.91 -17.30 45.23
N ALA A 302 -21.48 -16.42 44.29
CA ALA A 302 -20.42 -16.76 43.33
C ALA A 302 -19.10 -17.05 44.07
N THR A 303 -18.71 -16.22 45.05
CA THR A 303 -17.52 -16.39 45.89
C THR A 303 -17.58 -17.69 46.70
N SER A 304 -18.74 -18.01 47.27
CA SER A 304 -18.96 -19.24 48.01
C SER A 304 -18.85 -20.46 47.12
N GLY A 305 -19.43 -20.39 45.90
CA GLY A 305 -19.30 -21.43 44.87
C GLY A 305 -17.86 -21.65 44.43
N TYR A 306 -17.14 -20.56 44.14
CA TYR A 306 -15.72 -20.58 43.81
C TYR A 306 -14.87 -21.20 44.93
N SER A 307 -15.07 -20.75 46.18
CA SER A 307 -14.36 -21.27 47.34
C SER A 307 -14.62 -22.77 47.53
N TYR A 308 -15.86 -23.24 47.30
CA TYR A 308 -16.19 -24.66 47.31
C TYR A 308 -15.43 -25.44 46.21
N LEU A 309 -15.41 -24.90 44.99
CA LEU A 309 -14.66 -25.54 43.87
C LEU A 309 -13.16 -25.58 44.15
N VAL A 310 -12.56 -24.49 44.67
CA VAL A 310 -11.14 -24.48 45.06
C VAL A 310 -10.84 -25.51 46.14
N LYS A 311 -11.65 -25.59 47.21
CA LYS A 311 -11.50 -26.62 48.23
C LYS A 311 -11.57 -28.02 47.66
N LYS A 312 -12.48 -28.26 46.70
CA LYS A 312 -12.63 -29.55 46.02
C LYS A 312 -11.45 -29.86 45.10
N SER A 313 -10.96 -28.85 44.35
CA SER A 313 -9.78 -28.99 43.49
C SER A 313 -8.51 -29.29 44.29
N ILE A 314 -8.31 -28.68 45.44
CA ILE A 314 -7.19 -28.97 46.34
C ILE A 314 -7.33 -30.39 46.91
N ARG A 315 -8.54 -30.78 47.31
CA ARG A 315 -8.78 -32.15 47.86
C ARG A 315 -8.54 -33.23 46.82
N PHE A 316 -8.85 -32.98 45.55
CA PHE A 316 -8.65 -33.90 44.43
C PHE A 316 -7.54 -33.38 43.48
N SER A 317 -6.39 -32.99 44.06
CA SER A 317 -5.29 -32.35 43.35
C SER A 317 -4.80 -33.15 42.13
N LEU A 318 -4.78 -34.48 42.20
CA LEU A 318 -4.38 -35.33 41.08
C LEU A 318 -5.33 -35.17 39.88
N ILE A 319 -6.65 -35.15 40.14
CA ILE A 319 -7.66 -34.95 39.08
C ILE A 319 -7.51 -33.54 38.48
N SER A 320 -7.27 -32.53 39.33
CA SER A 320 -7.06 -31.15 38.88
C SER A 320 -5.81 -31.02 38.01
N ILE A 321 -4.71 -31.68 38.36
CA ILE A 321 -3.48 -31.72 37.57
C ILE A 321 -3.69 -32.43 36.22
N LEU A 322 -4.40 -33.56 36.21
CA LEU A 322 -4.72 -34.28 34.97
C LEU A 322 -5.62 -33.46 34.05
N LEU A 323 -6.63 -32.77 34.61
CA LEU A 323 -7.51 -31.88 33.84
C LEU A 323 -6.72 -30.67 33.27
N PHE A 324 -5.82 -30.10 34.06
CA PHE A 324 -4.93 -29.03 33.59
C PHE A 324 -3.98 -29.53 32.49
N GLY A 325 -3.38 -30.70 32.62
CA GLY A 325 -2.57 -31.34 31.60
C GLY A 325 -3.37 -31.58 30.29
N GLY A 326 -4.62 -32.04 30.44
CA GLY A 326 -5.55 -32.20 29.31
C GLY A 326 -5.86 -30.86 28.61
N LEU A 327 -6.08 -29.78 29.36
CA LEU A 327 -6.28 -28.44 28.81
C LEU A 327 -5.04 -27.94 28.05
N ILE A 328 -3.84 -28.15 28.61
CA ILE A 328 -2.58 -27.83 27.91
C ILE A 328 -2.47 -28.59 26.60
N PHE A 329 -2.76 -29.91 26.63
CA PHE A 329 -2.71 -30.74 25.42
C PHE A 329 -3.68 -30.25 24.34
N VAL A 330 -4.93 -29.96 24.70
CA VAL A 330 -5.93 -29.42 23.79
C VAL A 330 -5.50 -28.06 23.25
N SER A 331 -4.98 -27.15 24.11
CA SER A 331 -4.47 -25.84 23.68
C SER A 331 -3.30 -25.97 22.70
N TYR A 332 -2.39 -26.90 22.93
CA TYR A 332 -1.27 -27.17 22.02
C TYR A 332 -1.73 -27.73 20.67
N ASP A 333 -2.71 -28.61 20.67
CA ASP A 333 -3.28 -29.15 19.43
C ASP A 333 -4.04 -28.06 18.64
N MET A 334 -4.86 -27.27 19.33
CA MET A 334 -5.53 -26.10 18.71
C MET A 334 -4.52 -25.10 18.14
N PHE A 335 -3.41 -24.84 18.85
CA PHE A 335 -2.38 -23.92 18.36
C PHE A 335 -1.74 -24.38 17.05
N LYS A 336 -1.58 -25.71 16.85
CA LYS A 336 -1.07 -26.27 15.59
C LYS A 336 -2.02 -26.04 14.40
N VAL A 337 -3.32 -26.00 14.67
CA VAL A 337 -4.37 -25.84 13.63
C VAL A 337 -4.69 -24.37 13.39
N MET A 338 -4.25 -23.47 14.28
CA MET A 338 -4.47 -22.03 14.09
C MET A 338 -3.71 -21.51 12.88
N LYS A 339 -4.43 -20.76 12.05
CA LYS A 339 -3.85 -20.08 10.88
C LYS A 339 -2.96 -18.94 11.33
N THR A 340 -1.75 -18.90 10.79
CA THR A 340 -0.79 -17.83 11.05
C THR A 340 -0.85 -16.77 9.95
N GLY A 341 -0.85 -15.51 10.34
CA GLY A 341 -0.82 -14.36 9.42
C GLY A 341 -0.30 -13.12 10.15
N LEU A 342 0.31 -12.18 9.43
CA LEU A 342 0.88 -10.97 10.03
C LEU A 342 -0.20 -9.97 10.45
N VAL A 343 -1.08 -9.65 9.51
CA VAL A 343 -2.21 -8.74 9.72
C VAL A 343 -3.41 -9.28 8.94
N PRO A 344 -4.62 -9.32 9.52
CA PRO A 344 -5.81 -9.73 8.78
C PRO A 344 -6.14 -8.71 7.69
N ASN A 345 -6.78 -9.18 6.61
CA ASN A 345 -7.28 -8.30 5.56
C ASN A 345 -8.45 -7.47 6.10
N GLU A 346 -8.37 -6.17 5.91
CA GLU A 346 -9.36 -5.19 6.36
C GLU A 346 -10.15 -4.60 5.19
N ASP A 347 -11.37 -4.16 5.47
CA ASP A 347 -12.18 -3.43 4.50
C ASP A 347 -11.72 -1.97 4.42
N GLN A 348 -10.85 -1.67 3.46
CA GLN A 348 -10.34 -0.32 3.22
C GLN A 348 -11.26 0.55 2.33
N GLY A 349 -12.46 0.08 2.02
CA GLY A 349 -13.43 0.80 1.19
C GLY A 349 -13.00 0.96 -0.27
N THR A 350 -12.12 0.08 -0.75
CA THR A 350 -11.57 0.12 -2.12
C THR A 350 -11.29 -1.29 -2.62
N ILE A 351 -11.51 -1.52 -3.90
CA ILE A 351 -11.18 -2.77 -4.60
C ILE A 351 -10.31 -2.42 -5.81
N PHE A 352 -9.22 -3.15 -6.01
CA PHE A 352 -8.39 -3.06 -7.20
C PHE A 352 -8.80 -4.16 -8.19
N MET A 353 -9.01 -3.79 -9.45
CA MET A 353 -9.29 -4.75 -10.51
C MET A 353 -8.22 -4.63 -11.59
N PHE A 354 -7.65 -5.76 -11.96
CA PHE A 354 -6.60 -5.88 -12.97
C PHE A 354 -7.20 -6.56 -14.20
N SER A 355 -7.21 -5.85 -15.31
CA SER A 355 -7.73 -6.36 -16.58
C SER A 355 -6.58 -6.62 -17.55
N TYR A 356 -6.62 -7.76 -18.23
CA TYR A 356 -5.62 -8.17 -19.21
C TYR A 356 -6.32 -8.69 -20.45
N ASN A 357 -6.01 -8.11 -21.57
CA ASN A 357 -6.33 -8.62 -22.89
C ASN A 357 -5.27 -9.63 -23.37
N PRO A 358 -5.53 -10.40 -24.44
CA PRO A 358 -4.49 -11.21 -25.07
C PRO A 358 -3.24 -10.39 -25.37
N PRO A 359 -2.05 -10.98 -25.16
CA PRO A 359 -0.78 -10.29 -25.39
C PRO A 359 -0.67 -9.68 -26.79
N GLY A 360 -0.19 -8.42 -26.87
CA GLY A 360 -0.11 -7.69 -28.13
C GLY A 360 -1.40 -6.94 -28.51
N SER A 361 -2.44 -6.96 -27.67
CA SER A 361 -3.64 -6.16 -27.91
C SER A 361 -3.35 -4.67 -27.88
N SER A 362 -4.05 -3.92 -28.73
CA SER A 362 -3.98 -2.46 -28.77
C SER A 362 -4.62 -1.82 -27.53
N LEU A 363 -4.28 -0.56 -27.26
CA LEU A 363 -4.89 0.22 -26.20
C LEU A 363 -6.41 0.36 -26.40
N SER A 364 -6.87 0.57 -27.64
CA SER A 364 -8.30 0.69 -27.97
C SER A 364 -9.08 -0.56 -27.54
N ARG A 365 -8.55 -1.77 -27.84
CA ARG A 365 -9.18 -3.02 -27.40
C ARG A 365 -9.25 -3.13 -25.87
N THR A 366 -8.25 -2.61 -25.19
CA THR A 366 -8.23 -2.60 -23.71
C THR A 366 -9.20 -1.57 -23.15
N GLU A 367 -9.38 -0.44 -23.83
CA GLU A 367 -10.44 0.52 -23.48
C GLU A 367 -11.84 -0.05 -23.65
N ASP A 368 -12.07 -0.82 -24.70
CA ASP A 368 -13.36 -1.47 -24.93
C ASP A 368 -13.68 -2.45 -23.79
N LEU A 369 -12.72 -3.30 -23.42
CA LEU A 369 -12.84 -4.20 -22.27
C LEU A 369 -13.17 -3.43 -20.98
N THR A 370 -12.45 -2.36 -20.70
CA THR A 370 -12.65 -1.59 -19.47
C THR A 370 -13.95 -0.79 -19.49
N ASN A 371 -14.40 -0.31 -20.64
CA ASN A 371 -15.69 0.35 -20.78
C ASN A 371 -16.85 -0.63 -20.52
N GLU A 372 -16.76 -1.86 -21.02
CA GLU A 372 -17.72 -2.93 -20.74
C GLU A 372 -17.73 -3.28 -19.25
N LEU A 373 -16.55 -3.51 -18.67
CA LEU A 373 -16.37 -3.79 -17.25
C LEU A 373 -17.00 -2.69 -16.39
N ASN A 374 -16.70 -1.43 -16.66
CA ASN A 374 -17.21 -0.30 -15.89
C ASN A 374 -18.74 -0.24 -15.88
N LYS A 375 -19.38 -0.52 -17.04
CA LYS A 375 -20.85 -0.60 -17.12
C LYS A 375 -21.40 -1.71 -16.23
N LEU A 376 -20.74 -2.86 -16.18
CA LEU A 376 -21.17 -3.99 -15.35
C LEU A 376 -21.00 -3.69 -13.85
N ILE A 377 -19.85 -3.18 -13.43
CA ILE A 377 -19.59 -2.93 -12.01
C ILE A 377 -20.36 -1.73 -11.46
N GLN A 378 -20.74 -0.76 -12.29
CA GLN A 378 -21.64 0.35 -11.90
C GLN A 378 -23.05 -0.11 -11.52
N THR A 379 -23.45 -1.33 -11.88
CA THR A 379 -24.75 -1.89 -11.46
C THR A 379 -24.81 -2.25 -9.97
N ASP A 380 -23.65 -2.42 -9.30
CA ASP A 380 -23.63 -2.65 -7.86
C ASP A 380 -23.78 -1.31 -7.10
N SER A 381 -24.86 -1.19 -6.35
CA SER A 381 -25.20 0.04 -5.59
C SER A 381 -24.18 0.43 -4.53
N ASN A 382 -23.26 -0.46 -4.16
CA ASN A 382 -22.20 -0.18 -3.19
C ASN A 382 -20.97 0.48 -3.82
N VAL A 383 -20.93 0.60 -5.15
CA VAL A 383 -19.84 1.25 -5.89
C VAL A 383 -20.12 2.75 -5.99
N LYS A 384 -19.17 3.56 -5.53
CA LYS A 384 -19.28 5.03 -5.53
C LYS A 384 -18.58 5.67 -6.72
N ASP A 385 -17.30 5.37 -6.92
CA ASP A 385 -16.50 5.91 -8.01
C ASP A 385 -15.63 4.81 -8.62
N ILE A 386 -15.34 4.96 -9.91
CA ILE A 386 -14.51 4.03 -10.69
C ILE A 386 -13.44 4.84 -11.43
N ILE A 387 -12.18 4.55 -11.13
CA ILE A 387 -11.03 5.11 -11.86
C ILE A 387 -10.47 3.99 -12.72
N THR A 388 -10.39 4.22 -14.01
CA THR A 388 -9.80 3.27 -14.97
C THR A 388 -8.56 3.86 -15.60
N LEU A 389 -7.47 3.11 -15.56
CA LEU A 389 -6.16 3.42 -16.13
C LEU A 389 -5.87 2.36 -17.20
N ALA A 390 -6.38 2.55 -18.41
CA ALA A 390 -6.09 1.65 -19.52
C ALA A 390 -4.68 1.92 -20.05
N GLY A 391 -3.90 0.87 -20.31
CA GLY A 391 -2.50 0.96 -20.69
C GLY A 391 -1.52 0.94 -19.50
N LEU A 392 -2.00 0.75 -18.26
CA LEU A 392 -1.17 0.64 -17.06
C LEU A 392 -1.34 -0.74 -16.41
N ASP A 393 -0.25 -1.46 -16.28
CA ASP A 393 -0.18 -2.66 -15.45
C ASP A 393 0.36 -2.28 -14.06
N LEU A 394 -0.51 -2.20 -13.06
CA LEU A 394 -0.10 -1.92 -11.68
C LEU A 394 0.74 -3.03 -11.07
N ALA A 395 0.59 -4.29 -11.53
CA ALA A 395 1.35 -5.41 -10.99
C ALA A 395 2.85 -5.29 -11.28
N THR A 396 3.20 -4.68 -12.41
CA THR A 396 4.59 -4.41 -12.82
C THR A 396 4.95 -2.93 -12.74
N SER A 397 3.99 -2.05 -12.43
CA SER A 397 4.14 -0.59 -12.49
C SER A 397 4.67 -0.10 -13.85
N SER A 398 4.27 -0.77 -14.93
CA SER A 398 4.74 -0.49 -16.29
C SER A 398 3.57 -0.16 -17.24
N GLN A 399 3.87 0.57 -18.30
CA GLN A 399 2.90 0.82 -19.38
C GLN A 399 2.83 -0.40 -20.29
N ARG A 400 1.62 -0.97 -20.43
CA ARG A 400 1.31 -2.11 -21.30
C ARG A 400 -0.05 -1.91 -21.94
N THR A 401 -0.11 -1.78 -23.25
CA THR A 401 -1.35 -1.50 -23.98
C THR A 401 -2.44 -2.54 -23.77
N HIS A 402 -2.06 -3.79 -23.51
CA HIS A 402 -3.00 -4.90 -23.26
C HIS A 402 -3.41 -5.07 -21.80
N ALA A 403 -2.98 -4.17 -20.90
CA ALA A 403 -3.31 -4.21 -19.47
C ALA A 403 -4.05 -2.94 -19.04
N ALA A 404 -4.89 -3.07 -18.03
CA ALA A 404 -5.53 -1.94 -17.38
C ALA A 404 -5.68 -2.20 -15.88
N ALA A 405 -5.64 -1.11 -15.12
CA ALA A 405 -5.97 -1.09 -13.72
C ALA A 405 -7.26 -0.29 -13.48
N THR A 406 -8.18 -0.87 -12.73
CA THR A 406 -9.41 -0.17 -12.32
C THR A 406 -9.46 -0.13 -10.80
N ILE A 407 -9.58 1.07 -10.24
CA ILE A 407 -9.72 1.31 -8.81
C ILE A 407 -11.20 1.60 -8.55
N VAL A 408 -11.86 0.72 -7.82
CA VAL A 408 -13.27 0.83 -7.46
C VAL A 408 -13.38 1.34 -6.03
N LYS A 409 -13.88 2.55 -5.87
CA LYS A 409 -14.20 3.14 -4.56
C LYS A 409 -15.59 2.70 -4.13
N LEU A 410 -15.69 2.16 -2.93
CA LEU A 410 -16.96 1.76 -2.33
C LEU A 410 -17.60 2.93 -1.58
N ASN A 411 -18.92 2.81 -1.33
CA ASN A 411 -19.64 3.73 -0.45
C ASN A 411 -18.99 3.76 0.95
N PRO A 412 -19.19 4.82 1.74
CA PRO A 412 -18.76 4.87 3.13
C PRO A 412 -19.25 3.65 3.94
N TRP A 413 -18.50 3.27 4.98
CA TRP A 413 -18.82 2.08 5.79
C TRP A 413 -20.20 2.20 6.47
N ASP A 414 -20.60 3.42 6.88
CA ASP A 414 -21.90 3.68 7.49
C ASP A 414 -23.09 3.39 6.56
N ASP A 415 -22.87 3.49 5.24
CA ASP A 415 -23.89 3.23 4.22
C ASP A 415 -23.93 1.75 3.78
N ARG A 416 -23.05 0.88 4.30
CA ARG A 416 -22.93 -0.53 3.89
C ARG A 416 -22.62 -1.45 5.09
N MET A 417 -23.54 -1.47 6.04
CA MET A 417 -23.40 -2.21 7.30
C MET A 417 -23.86 -3.67 7.22
N ALA A 418 -24.56 -4.07 6.16
CA ALA A 418 -25.04 -5.44 6.00
C ALA A 418 -23.88 -6.40 5.62
N PRO A 419 -23.91 -7.67 6.04
CA PRO A 419 -22.86 -8.64 5.76
C PRO A 419 -22.54 -8.83 4.26
N ASP A 420 -23.56 -8.73 3.40
CA ASP A 420 -23.44 -8.81 1.95
C ASP A 420 -22.86 -7.52 1.31
N GLN A 421 -22.76 -6.45 2.08
CA GLN A 421 -22.16 -5.16 1.70
C GLN A 421 -20.71 -5.00 2.17
N HIS A 422 -20.15 -5.99 2.85
CA HIS A 422 -18.74 -6.01 3.21
C HIS A 422 -17.86 -6.15 1.96
N ALA A 423 -16.67 -5.53 1.94
CA ALA A 423 -15.80 -5.49 0.78
C ALA A 423 -15.51 -6.88 0.17
N ASN A 424 -15.39 -7.94 0.98
CA ASN A 424 -15.21 -9.32 0.49
C ASN A 424 -16.42 -9.81 -0.32
N ALA A 425 -17.64 -9.51 0.13
CA ALA A 425 -18.87 -9.91 -0.57
C ALA A 425 -19.05 -9.11 -1.87
N ILE A 426 -18.74 -7.82 -1.83
CA ILE A 426 -18.74 -6.96 -3.02
C ILE A 426 -17.67 -7.44 -4.01
N LEU A 427 -16.45 -7.73 -3.56
CA LEU A 427 -15.38 -8.27 -4.39
C LEU A 427 -15.82 -9.56 -5.11
N ALA A 428 -16.47 -10.48 -4.41
CA ALA A 428 -16.97 -11.72 -5.01
C ALA A 428 -18.00 -11.41 -6.13
N ARG A 429 -18.93 -10.46 -5.90
CA ARG A 429 -19.90 -10.02 -6.92
C ARG A 429 -19.22 -9.35 -8.10
N LEU A 430 -18.27 -8.44 -7.87
CA LEU A 430 -17.55 -7.75 -8.94
C LEU A 430 -16.73 -8.73 -9.78
N ASN A 431 -16.10 -9.73 -9.15
CA ASN A 431 -15.42 -10.81 -9.87
C ASN A 431 -16.40 -11.66 -10.71
N ALA A 432 -17.60 -11.95 -10.20
CA ALA A 432 -18.61 -12.64 -10.97
C ALA A 432 -19.15 -11.80 -12.15
N LEU A 433 -19.26 -10.47 -11.97
CA LEU A 433 -19.64 -9.55 -13.05
C LEU A 433 -18.55 -9.44 -14.10
N SER A 434 -17.27 -9.41 -13.71
CA SER A 434 -16.14 -9.32 -14.64
C SER A 434 -16.01 -10.54 -15.55
N MET A 435 -16.51 -11.71 -15.14
CA MET A 435 -16.56 -12.91 -16.00
C MET A 435 -17.56 -12.79 -17.17
N ARG A 436 -18.39 -11.73 -17.19
CA ARG A 436 -19.35 -11.48 -18.27
C ARG A 436 -18.80 -10.59 -19.36
N THR A 437 -17.60 -10.06 -19.21
CA THR A 437 -16.95 -9.28 -20.28
C THR A 437 -16.70 -10.16 -21.48
N SER A 438 -16.90 -9.60 -22.66
CA SER A 438 -16.80 -10.31 -23.94
C SER A 438 -15.36 -10.65 -24.32
N ASP A 439 -14.39 -9.94 -23.79
CA ASP A 439 -12.96 -10.07 -24.11
C ASP A 439 -12.10 -9.99 -22.84
N GLY A 440 -10.89 -10.52 -22.93
CA GLY A 440 -9.89 -10.43 -21.87
C GLY A 440 -10.23 -11.18 -20.57
N PHE A 441 -9.49 -10.87 -19.55
CA PHE A 441 -9.64 -11.42 -18.20
C PHE A 441 -9.49 -10.29 -17.18
N THR A 442 -10.39 -10.23 -16.21
CA THR A 442 -10.31 -9.27 -15.11
C THR A 442 -10.39 -9.97 -13.76
N LEU A 443 -9.48 -9.62 -12.86
CA LEU A 443 -9.44 -10.10 -11.48
C LEU A 443 -9.47 -8.93 -10.52
N GLY A 444 -10.47 -8.91 -9.65
CA GLY A 444 -10.53 -8.00 -8.51
C GLY A 444 -9.82 -8.57 -7.29
N VAL A 445 -9.18 -7.70 -6.52
CA VAL A 445 -8.52 -8.02 -5.25
C VAL A 445 -8.73 -6.88 -4.25
N LEU A 446 -8.70 -7.19 -2.96
CA LEU A 446 -8.62 -6.15 -1.93
C LEU A 446 -7.20 -5.59 -1.85
N PRO A 447 -7.04 -4.31 -1.49
CA PRO A 447 -5.73 -3.76 -1.14
C PRO A 447 -5.10 -4.59 -0.01
N PRO A 448 -3.79 -4.77 0.00
CA PRO A 448 -3.11 -5.44 1.10
C PRO A 448 -3.24 -4.62 2.39
N ALA A 449 -3.23 -5.30 3.54
CA ALA A 449 -3.30 -4.62 4.84
C ALA A 449 -2.13 -3.63 5.05
N ILE A 450 -0.97 -3.93 4.45
CA ILE A 450 0.22 -3.08 4.45
C ILE A 450 0.60 -2.79 3.00
N MET A 451 0.44 -1.53 2.59
CA MET A 451 0.82 -1.07 1.25
C MET A 451 2.34 -1.21 1.06
N GLY A 452 2.74 -1.77 -0.08
CA GLY A 452 4.15 -1.96 -0.44
C GLY A 452 4.72 -3.35 -0.13
N MET A 453 4.05 -4.21 0.65
CA MET A 453 4.47 -5.59 0.85
C MET A 453 4.06 -6.51 -0.29
N SER A 454 2.85 -6.32 -0.81
CA SER A 454 2.35 -6.99 -2.02
C SER A 454 1.25 -6.14 -2.63
N ILE A 455 0.84 -6.45 -3.86
CA ILE A 455 -0.23 -5.70 -4.53
C ILE A 455 -1.62 -6.23 -4.15
N ALA A 456 -1.71 -7.50 -3.80
CA ALA A 456 -3.00 -8.19 -3.65
C ALA A 456 -3.17 -8.96 -2.32
N GLY A 457 -2.25 -8.80 -1.37
CA GLY A 457 -2.14 -9.74 -0.24
C GLY A 457 -1.65 -11.12 -0.72
N GLY A 458 -1.13 -11.96 0.19
CA GLY A 458 -0.59 -13.27 -0.18
C GLY A 458 0.93 -13.28 -0.24
N PHE A 459 1.52 -13.92 -1.25
CA PHE A 459 2.97 -14.01 -1.40
C PHE A 459 3.44 -13.48 -2.74
N GLU A 460 4.68 -12.97 -2.77
CA GLU A 460 5.40 -12.59 -3.97
C GLU A 460 6.83 -13.14 -3.91
N MET A 461 7.27 -13.78 -5.00
CA MET A 461 8.63 -14.27 -5.15
C MET A 461 9.17 -14.02 -6.54
N TYR A 462 10.47 -13.90 -6.67
CA TYR A 462 11.17 -13.89 -7.96
C TYR A 462 11.87 -15.23 -8.19
N VAL A 463 11.65 -15.80 -9.38
CA VAL A 463 12.48 -16.86 -9.93
C VAL A 463 13.61 -16.21 -10.70
N GLN A 464 14.84 -16.32 -10.21
CA GLN A 464 16.05 -15.74 -10.81
C GLN A 464 16.73 -16.73 -11.72
N ASN A 465 17.09 -16.29 -12.93
CA ASN A 465 17.95 -17.02 -13.84
C ASN A 465 19.41 -16.59 -13.63
N ARG A 466 20.20 -17.43 -13.00
CA ARG A 466 21.64 -17.23 -12.77
C ARG A 466 22.50 -18.02 -13.74
N SER A 467 21.89 -18.89 -14.58
CA SER A 467 22.60 -19.71 -15.57
C SER A 467 22.97 -18.94 -16.84
N GLY A 468 22.37 -17.75 -17.06
CA GLY A 468 22.50 -17.00 -18.31
C GLY A 468 21.65 -17.55 -19.47
N ALA A 469 20.75 -18.48 -19.20
CA ALA A 469 19.80 -19.01 -20.18
C ALA A 469 18.85 -17.93 -20.73
N SER A 470 18.13 -18.26 -21.80
CA SER A 470 17.23 -17.32 -22.45
C SER A 470 15.99 -16.99 -21.58
N ILE A 471 15.38 -15.81 -21.82
CA ILE A 471 14.14 -15.42 -21.16
C ILE A 471 12.99 -16.40 -21.45
N ASN A 472 13.00 -17.03 -22.63
CA ASN A 472 12.00 -18.03 -23.02
C ASN A 472 12.13 -19.31 -22.17
N GLU A 473 13.35 -19.71 -21.83
CA GLU A 473 13.59 -20.84 -20.96
C GLU A 473 13.12 -20.56 -19.54
N LEU A 474 13.44 -19.38 -18.99
CA LEU A 474 12.89 -18.92 -17.70
C LEU A 474 11.35 -18.95 -17.74
N GLY A 475 10.73 -18.42 -18.81
CA GLY A 475 9.28 -18.44 -19.01
C GLY A 475 8.68 -19.86 -18.99
N ASN A 476 9.37 -20.83 -19.58
CA ASN A 476 8.94 -22.23 -19.59
C ASN A 476 8.92 -22.82 -18.16
N TYR A 477 9.97 -22.62 -17.35
CA TYR A 477 10.00 -23.09 -15.96
C TYR A 477 8.92 -22.40 -15.11
N VAL A 478 8.76 -21.10 -15.26
CA VAL A 478 7.74 -20.32 -14.54
C VAL A 478 6.33 -20.83 -14.88
N ASN A 479 6.05 -21.12 -16.16
CA ASN A 479 4.76 -21.67 -16.57
C ASN A 479 4.52 -23.09 -16.00
N GLN A 480 5.56 -23.91 -15.88
CA GLN A 480 5.47 -25.22 -15.24
C GLN A 480 5.17 -25.08 -13.74
N ILE A 481 5.82 -24.13 -13.04
CA ILE A 481 5.54 -23.82 -11.65
C ILE A 481 4.06 -23.42 -11.49
N ILE A 482 3.56 -22.48 -12.29
CA ILE A 482 2.16 -22.02 -12.22
C ILE A 482 1.19 -23.18 -12.48
N LYS A 483 1.44 -23.98 -13.52
CA LYS A 483 0.60 -25.14 -13.84
C LYS A 483 0.55 -26.14 -12.68
N LYS A 484 1.66 -26.43 -12.03
CA LYS A 484 1.71 -27.34 -10.90
C LYS A 484 1.11 -26.70 -9.64
N ALA A 485 1.40 -25.43 -9.40
CA ALA A 485 0.83 -24.67 -8.28
C ALA A 485 -0.70 -24.61 -8.34
N SER A 486 -1.29 -24.53 -9.54
CA SER A 486 -2.75 -24.54 -9.70
C SER A 486 -3.44 -25.87 -9.32
N THR A 487 -2.68 -26.95 -9.13
CA THR A 487 -3.20 -28.25 -8.65
C THR A 487 -3.12 -28.40 -7.13
N ARG A 488 -2.48 -27.45 -6.43
CA ARG A 488 -2.28 -27.48 -4.98
C ARG A 488 -3.43 -26.74 -4.27
N PRO A 489 -4.16 -27.37 -3.37
CA PRO A 489 -5.28 -26.73 -2.66
C PRO A 489 -4.83 -25.59 -1.72
N GLU A 490 -3.56 -25.59 -1.31
CA GLU A 490 -2.96 -24.53 -0.48
C GLU A 490 -2.75 -23.21 -1.24
N LEU A 491 -2.81 -23.26 -2.59
CA LEU A 491 -2.48 -22.15 -3.47
C LEU A 491 -3.68 -21.72 -4.30
N MET A 492 -3.88 -20.41 -4.42
CA MET A 492 -4.93 -19.81 -5.23
C MET A 492 -4.39 -18.62 -6.03
N ALA A 493 -4.92 -18.41 -7.23
CA ALA A 493 -4.61 -17.27 -8.10
C ALA A 493 -3.10 -17.09 -8.36
N VAL A 494 -2.34 -18.20 -8.47
CA VAL A 494 -0.90 -18.14 -8.78
C VAL A 494 -0.69 -17.68 -10.20
N ARG A 495 0.09 -16.61 -10.38
CA ARG A 495 0.33 -15.95 -11.67
C ARG A 495 1.72 -15.37 -11.76
N THR A 496 2.16 -15.06 -12.98
CA THR A 496 3.42 -14.36 -13.25
C THR A 496 3.19 -13.08 -14.04
N THR A 497 4.10 -12.14 -13.90
CA THR A 497 4.19 -10.94 -14.73
C THR A 497 4.96 -11.18 -16.02
N LEU A 498 5.74 -12.26 -16.11
CA LEU A 498 6.50 -12.61 -17.29
C LEU A 498 5.62 -13.27 -18.35
N ASN A 499 5.52 -12.63 -19.52
CA ASN A 499 4.97 -13.24 -20.72
C ASN A 499 6.04 -13.22 -21.83
N ALA A 500 6.58 -14.38 -22.16
CA ALA A 500 7.62 -14.53 -23.16
C ALA A 500 7.07 -14.80 -24.59
N ASN A 501 5.73 -14.90 -24.74
CA ASN A 501 5.08 -15.29 -25.98
C ASN A 501 4.30 -14.15 -26.66
N ILE A 502 4.76 -12.91 -26.49
CA ILE A 502 4.10 -11.76 -27.12
C ILE A 502 4.50 -11.69 -28.58
N PRO A 503 3.54 -11.58 -29.52
CA PRO A 503 3.83 -11.42 -30.93
C PRO A 503 4.69 -10.18 -31.20
N GLN A 504 5.76 -10.36 -31.95
CA GLN A 504 6.72 -9.32 -32.31
C GLN A 504 7.16 -9.48 -33.76
N TYR A 505 7.67 -8.40 -34.34
CA TYR A 505 8.39 -8.42 -35.61
C TYR A 505 9.88 -8.27 -35.35
N LYS A 506 10.66 -9.22 -35.85
CA LYS A 506 12.12 -9.13 -35.87
C LYS A 506 12.57 -8.57 -37.20
N MET A 507 13.15 -7.38 -37.17
CA MET A 507 13.71 -6.73 -38.33
C MET A 507 15.21 -7.03 -38.46
N SER A 508 15.69 -7.31 -39.65
CA SER A 508 17.10 -7.39 -40.00
C SER A 508 17.39 -6.58 -41.26
N VAL A 509 18.51 -5.85 -41.24
CA VAL A 509 18.96 -5.06 -42.40
C VAL A 509 19.83 -5.92 -43.30
N ASP A 510 19.53 -5.93 -44.59
CA ASP A 510 20.42 -6.50 -45.63
C ASP A 510 21.60 -5.53 -45.86
N THR A 511 22.67 -5.77 -45.11
CA THR A 511 23.84 -4.89 -45.11
C THR A 511 24.56 -4.84 -46.45
N GLN A 512 24.54 -5.95 -47.23
CA GLN A 512 25.16 -6.00 -48.56
C GLN A 512 24.37 -5.13 -49.53
N LYS A 513 23.06 -5.29 -49.53
CA LYS A 513 22.16 -4.52 -50.38
C LYS A 513 22.14 -3.03 -50.03
N ALA A 514 22.14 -2.69 -48.73
CA ALA A 514 22.25 -1.31 -48.27
C ALA A 514 23.53 -0.65 -48.80
N LYS A 515 24.69 -1.30 -48.62
CA LYS A 515 25.98 -0.80 -49.12
C LYS A 515 26.02 -0.68 -50.65
N ALA A 516 25.50 -1.67 -51.37
CA ALA A 516 25.43 -1.64 -52.82
C ALA A 516 24.57 -0.48 -53.37
N LYS A 517 23.55 -0.07 -52.59
CA LYS A 517 22.69 1.07 -52.91
C LYS A 517 23.22 2.40 -52.35
N GLY A 518 24.37 2.40 -51.69
CA GLY A 518 24.97 3.60 -51.11
C GLY A 518 24.16 4.17 -49.93
N VAL A 519 23.45 3.28 -49.16
CA VAL A 519 22.68 3.67 -47.97
C VAL A 519 23.47 3.31 -46.72
N ASP A 520 23.58 4.29 -45.81
CA ASP A 520 24.16 4.03 -44.49
C ASP A 520 23.17 3.25 -43.62
N ILE A 521 23.66 2.26 -42.89
CA ILE A 521 22.85 1.46 -41.98
C ILE A 521 22.26 2.30 -40.86
N ALA A 522 23.00 3.31 -40.39
CA ALA A 522 22.54 4.26 -39.38
C ALA A 522 21.30 5.04 -39.87
N ASP A 523 21.26 5.44 -41.12
CA ASP A 523 20.14 6.15 -41.74
C ASP A 523 18.88 5.27 -41.80
N ILE A 524 19.04 3.97 -42.07
CA ILE A 524 17.92 3.01 -42.05
C ILE A 524 17.30 2.98 -40.65
N TYR A 525 18.11 2.77 -39.61
CA TYR A 525 17.59 2.73 -38.22
C TYR A 525 17.02 4.06 -37.75
N SER A 526 17.67 5.19 -38.08
CA SER A 526 17.16 6.52 -37.69
C SER A 526 15.84 6.84 -38.39
N THR A 527 15.68 6.46 -39.66
CA THR A 527 14.43 6.65 -40.38
C THR A 527 13.30 5.82 -39.80
N ILE A 528 13.54 4.55 -39.46
CA ILE A 528 12.54 3.69 -38.81
C ILE A 528 12.16 4.28 -37.45
N ASN A 529 13.14 4.71 -36.67
CA ASN A 529 12.87 5.32 -35.36
C ASN A 529 12.06 6.64 -35.50
N ALA A 530 12.38 7.45 -36.50
CA ALA A 530 11.67 8.70 -36.76
C ALA A 530 10.24 8.50 -37.29
N THR A 531 9.97 7.37 -37.97
CA THR A 531 8.66 7.12 -38.60
C THR A 531 7.76 6.25 -37.75
N LEU A 532 8.22 5.08 -37.30
CA LEU A 532 7.44 4.12 -36.53
C LEU A 532 7.54 4.33 -35.01
N GLY A 533 8.67 4.87 -34.56
CA GLY A 533 8.88 5.24 -33.17
C GLY A 533 8.41 6.65 -32.84
N SER A 534 8.97 7.23 -31.81
CA SER A 534 8.83 8.65 -31.46
C SER A 534 10.24 9.23 -31.35
N TYR A 535 10.67 9.93 -32.40
CA TYR A 535 12.02 10.47 -32.46
C TYR A 535 12.09 11.82 -31.73
N TYR A 536 12.86 11.86 -30.67
CA TYR A 536 13.14 13.07 -29.93
C TYR A 536 14.09 13.97 -30.75
N VAL A 537 13.60 15.16 -31.12
CA VAL A 537 14.34 16.13 -31.94
C VAL A 537 15.05 17.17 -31.08
N ASN A 538 14.31 17.80 -30.17
CA ASN A 538 14.79 18.91 -29.32
C ASN A 538 13.82 19.18 -28.16
N ASP A 539 14.19 20.13 -27.30
CA ASP A 539 13.34 20.65 -26.23
C ASP A 539 12.82 22.05 -26.55
N PHE A 540 11.63 22.37 -26.05
CA PHE A 540 11.11 23.74 -25.98
C PHE A 540 10.62 24.04 -24.56
N SER A 541 10.55 25.33 -24.22
CA SER A 541 10.12 25.79 -22.90
C SER A 541 8.75 26.47 -23.01
N LEU A 542 7.80 26.04 -22.17
CA LEU A 542 6.46 26.60 -22.09
C LEU A 542 5.99 26.58 -20.63
N TYR A 543 5.38 27.64 -20.14
CA TYR A 543 4.87 27.78 -18.77
C TYR A 543 5.91 27.43 -17.67
N GLY A 544 7.18 27.78 -17.87
CA GLY A 544 8.26 27.51 -16.93
C GLY A 544 8.71 26.03 -16.86
N ARG A 545 8.31 25.19 -17.82
CA ARG A 545 8.69 23.79 -17.96
C ARG A 545 9.34 23.52 -19.30
N THR A 546 10.16 22.47 -19.34
CA THR A 546 10.78 21.96 -20.56
C THR A 546 9.94 20.81 -21.11
N TYR A 547 9.58 20.90 -22.38
CA TYR A 547 8.83 19.89 -23.14
C TYR A 547 9.66 19.38 -24.30
N LYS A 548 9.34 18.17 -24.76
CA LYS A 548 10.04 17.53 -25.87
C LYS A 548 9.34 17.83 -27.20
N VAL A 549 10.13 18.06 -28.24
CA VAL A 549 9.68 18.05 -29.63
C VAL A 549 9.92 16.65 -30.17
N ASN A 550 8.85 15.94 -30.49
CA ASN A 550 8.90 14.59 -31.03
C ASN A 550 8.41 14.56 -32.48
N LEU A 551 9.07 13.72 -33.30
CA LEU A 551 8.70 13.47 -34.68
C LEU A 551 8.22 12.03 -34.86
N GLN A 552 7.12 11.83 -35.58
CA GLN A 552 6.53 10.52 -35.86
C GLN A 552 5.77 10.56 -37.19
N ALA A 553 5.66 9.44 -37.88
CA ALA A 553 4.79 9.35 -39.05
C ALA A 553 3.31 9.45 -38.65
N GLN A 554 2.48 9.99 -39.54
CA GLN A 554 1.03 10.02 -39.37
C GLN A 554 0.44 8.61 -39.44
N ASP A 555 -0.72 8.42 -38.80
CA ASP A 555 -1.39 7.12 -38.66
C ASP A 555 -1.51 6.30 -39.96
N PRO A 556 -1.90 6.87 -41.12
CA PRO A 556 -2.05 6.08 -42.35
C PRO A 556 -0.75 5.44 -42.85
N TYR A 557 0.39 5.84 -42.32
CA TYR A 557 1.72 5.37 -42.76
C TYR A 557 2.40 4.44 -41.73
N ARG A 558 1.70 4.01 -40.70
CA ARG A 558 2.24 3.16 -39.62
C ARG A 558 1.24 2.18 -39.02
N ASN A 559 0.12 1.94 -39.69
CA ASN A 559 -0.92 1.03 -39.20
C ASN A 559 -0.59 -0.43 -39.47
N ASP A 560 0.07 -0.72 -40.59
CA ASP A 560 0.43 -2.09 -41.01
C ASP A 560 1.89 -2.16 -41.41
N ILE A 561 2.44 -3.38 -41.43
CA ILE A 561 3.78 -3.67 -41.92
C ILE A 561 3.95 -3.31 -43.42
N GLU A 562 2.87 -3.41 -44.18
CA GLU A 562 2.84 -3.02 -45.58
C GLU A 562 3.07 -1.52 -45.81
N ASP A 563 2.86 -0.69 -44.80
CA ASP A 563 3.06 0.77 -44.87
C ASP A 563 4.54 1.14 -44.97
N LEU A 564 5.45 0.23 -44.65
CA LEU A 564 6.89 0.40 -44.81
C LEU A 564 7.29 0.71 -46.26
N LYS A 565 6.48 0.37 -47.25
CA LYS A 565 6.70 0.74 -48.65
C LYS A 565 6.66 2.26 -48.91
N PHE A 566 6.02 3.01 -48.02
CA PHE A 566 5.93 4.48 -48.11
C PHE A 566 7.07 5.19 -47.37
N ILE A 567 7.95 4.44 -46.72
CA ILE A 567 9.10 4.96 -46.00
C ILE A 567 10.34 4.83 -46.87
N PHE A 568 11.06 5.93 -47.07
CA PHE A 568 12.23 5.99 -47.96
C PHE A 568 13.47 6.43 -47.19
N VAL A 569 14.61 5.89 -47.59
CA VAL A 569 15.94 6.30 -47.10
C VAL A 569 16.71 6.88 -48.29
N LYS A 570 17.49 7.92 -48.04
CA LYS A 570 18.29 8.57 -49.07
C LYS A 570 19.62 7.87 -49.24
N GLY A 571 19.92 7.43 -50.47
CA GLY A 571 21.24 6.93 -50.85
C GLY A 571 22.25 8.08 -51.10
N ASN A 572 23.53 7.75 -51.14
CA ASN A 572 24.63 8.71 -51.36
C ASN A 572 24.49 9.53 -52.63
N ASN A 573 23.84 8.96 -53.67
CA ASN A 573 23.58 9.64 -54.94
C ASN A 573 22.32 10.53 -54.90
N GLY A 574 21.67 10.67 -53.73
CA GLY A 574 20.43 11.44 -53.60
C GLY A 574 19.15 10.68 -54.00
N GLU A 575 19.25 9.41 -54.43
CA GLU A 575 18.13 8.55 -54.79
C GLU A 575 17.33 8.17 -53.52
N LEU A 576 15.99 8.19 -53.61
CA LEU A 576 15.10 7.72 -52.56
C LEU A 576 14.83 6.22 -52.75
N ILE A 577 15.24 5.43 -51.74
CA ILE A 577 15.16 3.97 -51.77
C ILE A 577 14.11 3.51 -50.76
N PRO A 578 13.07 2.74 -51.16
CA PRO A 578 12.08 2.23 -50.25
C PRO A 578 12.73 1.31 -49.20
N ILE A 579 12.41 1.55 -47.92
CA ILE A 579 13.07 0.86 -46.80
C ILE A 579 12.79 -0.64 -46.78
N ASN A 580 11.59 -1.05 -47.22
CA ASN A 580 11.18 -2.46 -47.32
C ASN A 580 12.08 -3.27 -48.30
N SER A 581 12.79 -2.59 -49.22
CA SER A 581 13.74 -3.23 -50.10
C SER A 581 15.08 -3.54 -49.43
N LEU A 582 15.38 -2.92 -48.29
CA LEU A 582 16.67 -3.00 -47.58
C LEU A 582 16.57 -3.81 -46.29
N ILE A 583 15.36 -4.17 -45.85
CA ILE A 583 15.12 -4.89 -44.62
C ILE A 583 14.35 -6.18 -44.85
N LYS A 584 14.56 -7.13 -43.95
CA LYS A 584 13.77 -8.36 -43.85
C LYS A 584 13.04 -8.34 -42.50
N ILE A 585 11.76 -8.70 -42.51
CA ILE A 585 10.92 -8.74 -41.33
C ILE A 585 10.35 -10.13 -41.17
N ASP A 586 10.63 -10.74 -40.02
CA ASP A 586 10.15 -12.07 -39.67
C ASP A 586 9.23 -11.97 -38.45
N LYS A 587 8.10 -12.68 -38.43
CA LYS A 587 7.24 -12.81 -37.25
C LYS A 587 7.96 -13.64 -36.19
N THR A 588 7.96 -13.18 -34.98
CA THR A 588 8.57 -13.86 -33.84
C THR A 588 7.72 -13.69 -32.59
N VAL A 589 8.12 -14.31 -31.50
CA VAL A 589 7.56 -14.06 -30.17
C VAL A 589 8.69 -13.70 -29.22
N GLY A 590 8.39 -12.88 -28.21
CA GLY A 590 9.35 -12.45 -27.21
C GLY A 590 8.67 -11.87 -25.98
N ALA A 591 9.46 -11.51 -24.97
CA ALA A 591 8.96 -10.80 -23.81
C ALA A 591 8.81 -9.30 -24.10
N ASP A 592 7.72 -8.70 -23.64
CA ASP A 592 7.52 -7.23 -23.68
C ASP A 592 8.23 -6.52 -22.53
N LEU A 593 8.38 -7.23 -21.42
CA LEU A 593 9.08 -6.75 -20.24
C LEU A 593 10.04 -7.82 -19.72
N VAL A 594 11.28 -7.43 -19.48
CA VAL A 594 12.30 -8.26 -18.84
C VAL A 594 12.64 -7.62 -17.49
N GLU A 595 12.20 -8.26 -16.43
CA GLU A 595 12.51 -7.82 -15.07
C GLU A 595 13.87 -8.37 -14.63
N ARG A 596 14.54 -7.62 -13.76
CA ARG A 596 15.75 -8.08 -13.07
C ARG A 596 15.58 -7.90 -11.58
N PHE A 597 15.93 -8.93 -10.84
CA PHE A 597 16.00 -8.89 -9.38
C PHE A 597 17.43 -9.23 -8.94
N ASN A 598 18.04 -8.38 -8.13
CA ASN A 598 19.46 -8.49 -7.76
C ASN A 598 20.40 -8.66 -8.98
N LEU A 599 20.13 -7.89 -10.05
CA LEU A 599 20.86 -7.88 -11.33
C LEU A 599 20.65 -9.10 -12.23
N PHE A 600 20.04 -10.19 -11.75
CA PHE A 600 19.73 -11.37 -12.58
C PHE A 600 18.38 -11.19 -13.29
N GLN A 601 18.27 -11.73 -14.50
CA GLN A 601 16.96 -11.85 -15.14
C GLN A 601 16.05 -12.68 -14.25
N ALA A 602 14.86 -12.18 -14.02
CA ALA A 602 13.94 -12.79 -13.08
C ALA A 602 12.48 -12.70 -13.55
N ALA A 603 11.67 -13.61 -13.07
CA ALA A 603 10.24 -13.60 -13.25
C ALA A 603 9.55 -13.54 -11.90
N LYS A 604 8.65 -12.58 -11.75
CA LYS A 604 7.84 -12.44 -10.55
C LYS A 604 6.68 -13.45 -10.59
N ILE A 605 6.49 -14.18 -9.51
CA ILE A 605 5.33 -15.04 -9.26
C ILE A 605 4.62 -14.50 -8.03
N SER A 606 3.33 -14.29 -8.13
CA SER A 606 2.46 -13.89 -7.02
C SER A 606 1.30 -14.86 -6.88
N GLY A 607 0.80 -15.04 -5.66
CA GLY A 607 -0.33 -15.91 -5.39
C GLY A 607 -0.94 -15.62 -4.02
N GLN A 608 -2.05 -16.27 -3.73
CA GLN A 608 -2.77 -16.17 -2.47
C GLN A 608 -2.89 -17.54 -1.81
N PRO A 609 -3.07 -17.60 -0.47
CA PRO A 609 -3.44 -18.83 0.20
C PRO A 609 -4.79 -19.34 -0.32
N GLY A 610 -4.89 -20.65 -0.52
CA GLY A 610 -6.14 -21.34 -0.83
C GLY A 610 -7.18 -21.16 0.28
N ILE A 611 -8.46 -21.36 -0.07
CA ILE A 611 -9.54 -21.24 0.91
C ILE A 611 -9.30 -22.25 2.03
N GLY A 612 -9.18 -21.77 3.26
CA GLY A 612 -8.95 -22.63 4.42
C GLY A 612 -7.48 -22.79 4.81
N TYR A 613 -6.53 -22.31 4.03
CA TYR A 613 -5.09 -22.38 4.31
C TYR A 613 -4.52 -21.03 4.79
N SER A 614 -3.38 -21.11 5.48
CA SER A 614 -2.65 -19.93 5.95
C SER A 614 -1.63 -19.44 4.92
N SER A 615 -1.13 -18.21 5.10
CA SER A 615 0.00 -17.69 4.29
C SER A 615 1.23 -18.58 4.43
N GLY A 616 1.49 -19.15 5.62
CA GLY A 616 2.60 -20.08 5.84
C GLY A 616 2.47 -21.38 5.05
N ASP A 617 1.25 -21.93 4.94
CA ASP A 617 0.99 -23.11 4.13
C ASP A 617 1.23 -22.85 2.65
N ALA A 618 0.78 -21.67 2.18
CA ALA A 618 0.98 -21.26 0.79
C ALA A 618 2.46 -21.05 0.45
N LEU A 619 3.23 -20.40 1.34
CA LEU A 619 4.68 -20.23 1.17
C LEU A 619 5.40 -21.56 1.05
N LYS A 620 5.11 -22.50 1.95
CA LYS A 620 5.71 -23.84 1.92
C LYS A 620 5.33 -24.61 0.65
N ALA A 621 4.06 -24.56 0.26
CA ALA A 621 3.58 -25.25 -0.93
C ALA A 621 4.24 -24.74 -2.22
N ILE A 622 4.41 -23.40 -2.38
CA ILE A 622 5.05 -22.85 -3.57
C ILE A 622 6.57 -23.09 -3.58
N GLU A 623 7.23 -23.12 -2.43
CA GLU A 623 8.64 -23.51 -2.32
C GLU A 623 8.86 -24.96 -2.74
N GLU A 624 8.02 -25.87 -2.29
CA GLU A 624 8.05 -27.29 -2.71
C GLU A 624 7.90 -27.41 -4.22
N VAL A 625 6.91 -26.74 -4.81
CA VAL A 625 6.68 -26.75 -6.26
C VAL A 625 7.87 -26.16 -7.01
N ALA A 626 8.42 -25.03 -6.56
CA ALA A 626 9.55 -24.39 -7.21
C ALA A 626 10.82 -25.27 -7.13
N THR A 627 11.10 -25.85 -5.97
CA THR A 627 12.27 -26.75 -5.78
C THR A 627 12.21 -28.00 -6.65
N GLU A 628 11.01 -28.54 -6.88
CA GLU A 628 10.83 -29.71 -7.74
C GLU A 628 11.04 -29.42 -9.24
N ILE A 629 10.74 -28.20 -9.69
CA ILE A 629 10.73 -27.85 -11.12
C ILE A 629 12.03 -27.16 -11.54
N LEU A 630 12.62 -26.34 -10.67
CA LEU A 630 13.76 -25.50 -11.05
C LEU A 630 15.05 -26.33 -11.08
N PRO A 631 15.80 -26.31 -12.21
CA PRO A 631 17.11 -26.95 -12.30
C PRO A 631 18.20 -26.11 -11.62
N GLU A 632 19.39 -26.65 -11.56
CA GLU A 632 20.58 -25.93 -11.11
C GLU A 632 20.80 -24.66 -11.94
N GLY A 633 21.19 -23.57 -11.28
CA GLY A 633 21.33 -22.24 -11.90
C GLY A 633 20.06 -21.36 -11.85
N TYR A 634 18.97 -21.87 -11.28
CA TYR A 634 17.78 -21.08 -10.98
C TYR A 634 17.55 -21.03 -9.45
N THR A 635 17.17 -19.86 -8.95
CA THR A 635 16.91 -19.68 -7.52
C THR A 635 15.65 -18.87 -7.30
N ILE A 636 15.00 -19.08 -6.16
CA ILE A 636 13.89 -18.24 -5.71
C ILE A 636 14.39 -17.18 -4.72
N SER A 637 13.76 -16.03 -4.72
CA SER A 637 13.96 -14.95 -3.75
C SER A 637 12.63 -14.34 -3.37
N TRP A 638 12.40 -14.19 -2.10
CA TRP A 638 11.17 -13.60 -1.56
C TRP A 638 11.21 -12.08 -1.64
N VAL A 639 10.03 -11.47 -1.76
CA VAL A 639 9.81 -10.03 -1.72
C VAL A 639 8.74 -9.73 -0.67
N GLY A 640 9.07 -8.84 0.29
CA GLY A 640 8.18 -8.45 1.38
C GLY A 640 8.58 -8.97 2.73
#